data_4b39a7735afe1b98205033283296bcb4
#
_entry.id   4b39a7735afe1b98205033283296bcb4
#
_cell.length_a   1.000
_cell.length_b   1.000
_cell.length_c   1.000
_cell.angle_alpha   90.00
_cell.angle_beta   90.00
_cell.angle_gamma   90.00
#
_symmetry.space_group_name_H-M   'P 1'
#
loop_
_entity.id
_entity.type
_entity.pdbx_description
1 polymer ?
#
loop_
_entity_poly.entity_id
_entity_poly.type
_entity_poly.pdbx_seq_one_letter_code
_entity_poly.pdbx_strand_id
1 'polypeptide(L)'
;MKRVLILIMKIVGGLLAAIIVLLAIAFGAFHTDAVQNRLVENATQMLSDYLHTTVRIEKANVSFIDQGVRLYGVEIDDQQQRKMFAMDELGVDLKILPLLRHEISISQAKIRGLEACLYKPASDSDSVANFQFVIDAFKSKKKVQVDTVAVDTAQAKKKPLHVDIKHVSLEDINVSYNDSLRAHLGSLDYKKNSQEQHFAKVNDLTTSFIKKTKKGPVDTRLSVESLYASGKGTQFQLTIDNLNYQTDNHKPRKNTGKPKRGFFDVGHFDVLAKLNIQIDSVGKDTLIAQVTSGMAEDRGSGLLVNELLLKVNANKRMARLSDVSIKLPNTQLSIASADIQLPSKKEQRPLAFSAPQVKGRVVLKDIARTFAPVLKKFSLPLNLQTQMSGNDNELRFSNVSVSTTDKKLSIAASGRISNLKDKYALRVHFDVQKMSTDGAYAERVINQFDVKKFMMKQLNALGRITYQGHFDVLWKKEQFAGVLNTVPGKLNVQLTLDEQSKYVLGTVRTDSFELGKAMDMPDLGKIACKADFKFDISKPRTAQMRKLKGGKLPIGSVYADVAEGKYKKIKVNNLFAELESDGAVATGNITVKGKRVDALCSFSFTNTNEMKKTKIKPGIRFHKMSDEDKAKRDEHRAAKKEAKAVAKEERRAARAEERARKAEEKAARKAAKAEEKAARKAAKAEAKAARKAAKEAAKASAAEE
;
A
#
# COMPACT_ATOMS: atom_id res chain seq x y z
N MET A 1 19.17 5.09 12.20
CA MET A 1 19.10 4.00 13.18
C MET A 1 20.41 3.24 13.34
N LYS A 2 20.96 2.56 12.31
CA LYS A 2 22.22 1.79 12.42
C LYS A 2 23.40 2.57 13.02
N ARG A 3 23.55 3.88 12.69
CA ARG A 3 24.63 4.73 13.25
C ARG A 3 24.41 5.06 14.72
N VAL A 4 23.18 5.25 15.17
CA VAL A 4 22.82 5.55 16.56
C VAL A 4 23.02 4.31 17.44
N LEU A 5 22.54 3.16 16.99
CA LEU A 5 22.72 1.89 17.70
C LEU A 5 24.21 1.51 17.79
N ILE A 6 24.96 1.69 16.73
CA ILE A 6 26.42 1.46 16.70
C ILE A 6 27.15 2.47 17.60
N LEU A 7 26.68 3.73 17.66
CA LEU A 7 27.26 4.74 18.56
C LEU A 7 27.02 4.37 20.02
N ILE A 8 25.80 4.00 20.37
CA ILE A 8 25.44 3.55 21.73
C ILE A 8 26.25 2.29 22.09
N MET A 9 26.32 1.28 21.22
CA MET A 9 27.13 0.08 21.45
C MET A 9 28.63 0.40 21.58
N LYS A 10 29.17 1.33 20.80
CA LYS A 10 30.59 1.74 20.94
C LYS A 10 30.85 2.50 22.22
N ILE A 11 29.93 3.37 22.63
CA ILE A 11 30.06 4.14 23.88
C ILE A 11 29.93 3.21 25.09
N VAL A 12 28.89 2.38 25.15
CA VAL A 12 28.69 1.42 26.24
C VAL A 12 29.81 0.36 26.25
N GLY A 13 30.18 -0.18 25.08
CA GLY A 13 31.28 -1.14 24.98
C GLY A 13 32.65 -0.56 25.29
N GLY A 14 32.94 0.68 24.90
CA GLY A 14 34.15 1.40 25.23
C GLY A 14 34.23 1.73 26.73
N LEU A 15 33.12 2.18 27.31
CA LEU A 15 32.99 2.45 28.75
C LEU A 15 33.18 1.17 29.58
N LEU A 16 32.55 0.08 29.16
CA LEU A 16 32.68 -1.24 29.77
C LEU A 16 34.12 -1.75 29.71
N ALA A 17 34.77 -1.65 28.54
CA ALA A 17 36.17 -2.03 28.37
C ALA A 17 37.12 -1.17 29.21
N ALA A 18 36.91 0.13 29.27
CA ALA A 18 37.65 1.06 30.10
C ALA A 18 37.55 0.72 31.57
N ILE A 19 36.35 0.49 32.04
CA ILE A 19 36.06 0.15 33.45
C ILE A 19 36.64 -1.22 33.81
N ILE A 20 36.56 -2.21 32.92
CA ILE A 20 37.15 -3.54 33.10
C ILE A 20 38.66 -3.46 33.26
N VAL A 21 39.34 -2.68 32.42
CA VAL A 21 40.80 -2.49 32.51
C VAL A 21 41.16 -1.79 33.81
N LEU A 22 40.40 -0.77 34.24
CA LEU A 22 40.60 -0.06 35.50
C LEU A 22 40.40 -0.96 36.72
N LEU A 23 39.34 -1.78 36.72
CA LEU A 23 39.09 -2.71 37.78
C LEU A 23 40.16 -3.82 37.82
N ALA A 24 40.70 -4.26 36.71
CA ALA A 24 41.80 -5.22 36.67
C ALA A 24 43.11 -4.63 37.21
N ILE A 25 43.39 -3.36 36.93
CA ILE A 25 44.53 -2.63 37.51
C ILE A 25 44.33 -2.43 39.00
N ALA A 26 43.14 -2.02 39.42
CA ALA A 26 42.79 -1.87 40.84
C ALA A 26 42.92 -3.19 41.61
N PHE A 27 42.40 -4.29 41.05
CA PHE A 27 42.48 -5.64 41.67
C PHE A 27 43.93 -6.12 41.87
N GLY A 28 44.83 -5.79 40.93
CA GLY A 28 46.27 -6.12 41.08
C GLY A 28 46.98 -5.36 42.18
N ALA A 29 46.46 -4.23 42.64
CA ALA A 29 47.03 -3.40 43.72
C ALA A 29 46.51 -3.78 45.14
N PHE A 30 45.49 -4.65 45.26
CA PHE A 30 44.72 -4.91 46.50
C PHE A 30 45.20 -6.09 47.33
N HIS A 31 46.47 -6.42 47.35
CA HIS A 31 46.96 -7.58 48.11
C HIS A 31 47.33 -7.31 49.57
N THR A 32 46.91 -6.17 50.18
CA THR A 32 47.23 -5.86 51.55
C THR A 32 46.04 -5.41 52.42
N ASP A 33 45.90 -5.96 53.63
CA ASP A 33 44.77 -5.78 54.57
C ASP A 33 44.54 -4.36 55.12
N ALA A 34 45.43 -3.43 54.86
CA ALA A 34 45.28 -2.01 55.27
C ALA A 34 44.36 -1.18 54.37
N VAL A 35 43.78 -1.74 53.33
CA VAL A 35 43.28 -0.99 52.18
C VAL A 35 41.75 -0.80 52.16
N GLN A 36 40.95 -1.55 52.93
CA GLN A 36 39.48 -1.49 52.82
C GLN A 36 38.87 -0.11 53.10
N ASN A 37 39.42 0.70 54.00
CA ASN A 37 38.90 2.05 54.26
C ASN A 37 39.56 3.17 53.42
N ARG A 38 40.75 2.90 52.81
CA ARG A 38 41.39 3.80 51.85
C ARG A 38 41.10 3.44 50.38
N LEU A 39 40.35 2.41 50.20
CA LEU A 39 40.10 1.79 48.89
C LEU A 39 39.33 2.72 47.95
N VAL A 40 38.30 3.39 48.47
CA VAL A 40 37.47 4.34 47.73
C VAL A 40 38.27 5.57 47.34
N GLU A 41 39.03 6.16 48.30
CA GLU A 41 39.84 7.36 48.04
C GLU A 41 40.92 7.09 47.01
N ASN A 42 41.69 6.00 47.15
CA ASN A 42 42.75 5.65 46.21
C ASN A 42 42.21 5.31 44.79
N ALA A 43 41.09 4.57 44.68
CA ALA A 43 40.45 4.26 43.41
C ALA A 43 39.89 5.53 42.76
N THR A 44 39.24 6.40 43.53
CA THR A 44 38.72 7.69 43.06
C THR A 44 39.84 8.59 42.55
N GLN A 45 40.91 8.73 43.31
CA GLN A 45 42.05 9.56 42.95
C GLN A 45 42.77 9.01 41.72
N MET A 46 43.06 7.70 41.68
CA MET A 46 43.73 7.08 40.54
C MET A 46 42.90 7.15 39.26
N LEU A 47 41.56 7.02 39.36
CA LEU A 47 40.66 7.21 38.22
C LEU A 47 40.59 8.67 37.76
N SER A 48 40.54 9.59 38.72
CA SER A 48 40.52 11.01 38.45
C SER A 48 41.83 11.46 37.76
N ASP A 49 42.98 10.96 38.22
CA ASP A 49 44.29 11.24 37.63
C ASP A 49 44.43 10.61 36.25
N TYR A 50 43.93 9.40 36.02
CA TYR A 50 43.99 8.71 34.73
C TYR A 50 43.10 9.33 33.68
N LEU A 51 41.88 9.72 34.08
CA LEU A 51 40.91 10.37 33.18
C LEU A 51 41.10 11.89 33.08
N HIS A 52 41.95 12.50 33.94
CA HIS A 52 42.14 13.94 34.06
C HIS A 52 40.82 14.70 34.30
N THR A 53 39.92 14.11 35.10
CA THR A 53 38.60 14.68 35.45
C THR A 53 38.19 14.25 36.86
N THR A 54 37.14 14.87 37.42
CA THR A 54 36.60 14.50 38.71
C THR A 54 35.82 13.19 38.58
N VAL A 55 36.28 12.19 39.37
CA VAL A 55 35.55 10.94 39.58
C VAL A 55 35.16 10.89 41.05
N ARG A 56 33.95 10.48 41.36
CA ARG A 56 33.41 10.24 42.70
C ARG A 56 32.89 8.84 42.78
N ILE A 57 33.17 8.16 43.89
CA ILE A 57 32.68 6.81 44.21
C ILE A 57 32.21 6.85 45.65
N GLU A 58 30.95 6.56 45.91
CA GLU A 58 30.38 6.60 47.28
C GLU A 58 30.83 5.40 48.11
N LYS A 59 30.83 4.21 47.52
CA LYS A 59 31.18 2.98 48.20
C LYS A 59 31.78 1.95 47.26
N ALA A 60 32.81 1.24 47.74
CA ALA A 60 33.33 0.04 47.08
C ALA A 60 33.14 -1.18 47.99
N ASN A 61 32.83 -2.32 47.41
CA ASN A 61 32.75 -3.60 48.08
C ASN A 61 33.54 -4.62 47.24
N VAL A 62 34.54 -5.22 47.90
CA VAL A 62 35.36 -6.29 47.31
C VAL A 62 35.03 -7.58 48.01
N SER A 63 34.45 -8.54 47.31
CA SER A 63 34.13 -9.87 47.83
C SER A 63 35.14 -10.87 47.31
N PHE A 64 35.92 -11.45 48.22
CA PHE A 64 36.86 -12.52 47.86
C PHE A 64 36.16 -13.86 47.66
N ILE A 65 34.98 -14.06 48.29
CA ILE A 65 34.18 -15.28 48.14
C ILE A 65 33.55 -15.33 46.73
N ASP A 66 32.94 -14.21 46.31
CA ASP A 66 32.30 -14.07 45.02
C ASP A 66 33.31 -13.65 43.92
N GLN A 67 34.56 -13.41 44.29
CA GLN A 67 35.65 -12.96 43.43
C GLN A 67 35.25 -11.71 42.62
N GLY A 68 34.51 -10.77 43.23
CA GLY A 68 33.93 -9.63 42.60
C GLY A 68 34.26 -8.30 43.25
N VAL A 69 34.27 -7.25 42.45
CA VAL A 69 34.34 -5.84 42.86
C VAL A 69 33.05 -5.16 42.47
N ARG A 70 32.45 -4.46 43.45
CA ARG A 70 31.25 -3.64 43.21
C ARG A 70 31.50 -2.21 43.67
N LEU A 71 31.27 -1.26 42.79
CA LEU A 71 31.33 0.17 43.08
C LEU A 71 29.88 0.70 43.04
N TYR A 72 29.56 1.52 44.02
CA TYR A 72 28.24 2.15 44.17
C TYR A 72 28.37 3.67 44.11
N GLY A 73 27.36 4.33 43.52
CA GLY A 73 27.31 5.78 43.42
C GLY A 73 28.51 6.34 42.62
N VAL A 74 28.79 5.76 41.47
CA VAL A 74 29.92 6.21 40.64
C VAL A 74 29.48 7.39 39.77
N GLU A 75 30.16 8.53 39.93
CA GLU A 75 29.96 9.72 39.13
C GLU A 75 31.25 10.10 38.40
N ILE A 76 31.16 10.50 37.15
CA ILE A 76 32.29 10.98 36.32
C ILE A 76 31.87 12.27 35.65
N ASP A 77 32.61 13.34 35.93
CA ASP A 77 32.37 14.63 35.29
C ASP A 77 33.07 14.72 33.92
N ASP A 78 32.61 15.65 33.07
CA ASP A 78 33.31 15.97 31.84
C ASP A 78 34.47 16.94 32.12
N GLN A 79 35.26 17.28 31.07
CA GLN A 79 36.38 18.24 31.16
C GLN A 79 35.92 19.66 31.54
N GLN A 80 34.60 19.91 31.60
CA GLN A 80 34.00 21.18 32.02
C GLN A 80 33.34 21.09 33.39
N GLN A 81 33.68 20.06 34.15
CA GLN A 81 33.16 19.81 35.53
C GLN A 81 31.64 19.60 35.59
N ARG A 82 31.02 19.12 34.50
CA ARG A 82 29.60 18.78 34.46
C ARG A 82 29.43 17.28 34.56
N LYS A 83 28.44 16.82 35.30
CA LYS A 83 28.10 15.39 35.42
C LYS A 83 27.87 14.78 34.02
N MET A 84 28.75 13.88 33.63
CA MET A 84 28.69 13.18 32.35
C MET A 84 28.13 11.78 32.50
N PHE A 85 28.59 11.03 33.49
CA PHE A 85 28.10 9.71 33.87
C PHE A 85 27.73 9.65 35.32
N ALA A 86 26.62 9.01 35.63
CA ALA A 86 26.26 8.57 36.96
C ALA A 86 25.81 7.11 36.91
N MET A 87 26.17 6.28 37.88
CA MET A 87 25.81 4.86 37.94
C MET A 87 25.54 4.49 39.40
N ASP A 88 24.41 3.79 39.65
CA ASP A 88 24.08 3.27 40.97
C ASP A 88 25.01 2.13 41.37
N GLU A 89 25.25 1.22 40.42
CA GLU A 89 26.08 0.03 40.68
C GLU A 89 26.90 -0.32 39.44
N LEU A 90 28.18 -0.54 39.65
CA LEU A 90 29.11 -1.09 38.67
C LEU A 90 29.78 -2.30 39.29
N GLY A 91 29.52 -3.49 38.76
CA GLY A 91 30.04 -4.75 39.29
C GLY A 91 30.85 -5.53 38.26
N VAL A 92 31.94 -6.14 38.68
CA VAL A 92 32.71 -7.09 37.89
C VAL A 92 33.15 -8.26 38.72
N ASP A 93 32.82 -9.46 38.29
CA ASP A 93 33.27 -10.72 38.90
C ASP A 93 34.40 -11.31 38.05
N LEU A 94 35.58 -11.48 38.66
CA LEU A 94 36.82 -11.91 38.01
C LEU A 94 37.19 -13.34 38.48
N LYS A 95 37.70 -14.16 37.57
CA LYS A 95 38.30 -15.44 37.93
C LYS A 95 39.76 -15.25 38.31
N ILE A 96 40.16 -15.60 39.53
CA ILE A 96 41.53 -15.40 40.04
C ILE A 96 42.56 -16.33 39.37
N LEU A 97 42.21 -17.60 39.10
CA LEU A 97 43.13 -18.58 38.51
C LEU A 97 43.65 -18.17 37.11
N PRO A 98 42.86 -17.62 36.18
CA PRO A 98 43.34 -17.09 34.90
C PRO A 98 44.30 -15.90 35.06
N LEU A 99 44.13 -15.06 36.08
CA LEU A 99 45.00 -13.90 36.33
C LEU A 99 46.46 -14.34 36.58
N LEU A 100 46.68 -15.47 37.23
CA LEU A 100 48.01 -16.07 37.44
C LEU A 100 48.69 -16.43 36.09
N ARG A 101 47.92 -16.56 35.01
CA ARG A 101 48.38 -16.87 33.63
C ARG A 101 48.39 -15.64 32.71
N HIS A 102 48.25 -14.41 33.30
CA HIS A 102 48.11 -13.18 32.53
C HIS A 102 46.87 -13.10 31.65
N GLU A 103 45.82 -13.85 32.00
CA GLU A 103 44.51 -13.83 31.30
C GLU A 103 43.46 -13.22 32.23
N ILE A 104 42.73 -12.21 31.77
CA ILE A 104 41.57 -11.67 32.52
C ILE A 104 40.33 -12.41 32.05
N SER A 105 39.77 -13.25 32.90
CA SER A 105 38.50 -13.91 32.69
C SER A 105 37.42 -13.29 33.57
N ILE A 106 36.48 -12.58 32.98
CA ILE A 106 35.37 -11.92 33.63
C ILE A 106 34.17 -12.88 33.58
N SER A 107 33.75 -13.36 34.76
CA SER A 107 32.56 -14.20 34.84
C SER A 107 31.29 -13.38 34.65
N GLN A 108 31.22 -12.19 35.22
CA GLN A 108 30.09 -11.28 35.08
C GLN A 108 30.53 -9.82 35.10
N ALA A 109 29.93 -9.00 34.26
CA ALA A 109 29.96 -7.55 34.33
C ALA A 109 28.54 -7.02 34.51
N LYS A 110 28.30 -6.15 35.49
CA LYS A 110 26.99 -5.57 35.81
C LYS A 110 27.06 -4.05 35.83
N ILE A 111 26.11 -3.39 35.21
CA ILE A 111 25.87 -1.94 35.34
C ILE A 111 24.40 -1.74 35.63
N ARG A 112 24.07 -0.95 36.68
CA ARG A 112 22.72 -0.56 37.03
C ARG A 112 22.62 0.94 37.22
N GLY A 113 21.50 1.51 36.76
CA GLY A 113 21.19 2.93 37.00
C GLY A 113 22.13 3.87 36.26
N LEU A 114 22.60 3.51 35.04
CA LEU A 114 23.49 4.40 34.28
C LEU A 114 22.71 5.56 33.66
N GLU A 115 23.07 6.77 34.06
CA GLU A 115 22.72 8.02 33.41
C GLU A 115 23.92 8.59 32.64
N ALA A 116 23.83 8.73 31.31
CA ALA A 116 24.88 9.28 30.50
C ALA A 116 24.40 10.55 29.76
N CYS A 117 24.98 11.70 30.13
CA CYS A 117 24.69 13.01 29.54
C CYS A 117 25.81 13.40 28.54
N LEU A 118 25.61 13.06 27.28
CA LEU A 118 26.60 13.21 26.24
C LEU A 118 26.27 14.40 25.33
N TYR A 119 27.27 15.17 24.95
CA TYR A 119 27.09 16.26 24.00
C TYR A 119 28.34 16.58 23.22
N LYS A 120 28.13 17.24 22.08
CA LYS A 120 29.18 17.90 21.31
C LYS A 120 28.82 19.37 21.21
N PRO A 121 29.69 20.30 21.70
CA PRO A 121 29.45 21.75 21.59
C PRO A 121 29.21 22.16 20.13
N ALA A 122 28.26 23.09 19.90
CA ALA A 122 27.87 23.52 18.56
C ALA A 122 28.80 24.65 17.98
N SER A 123 29.72 25.17 18.79
CA SER A 123 30.41 26.42 18.49
C SER A 123 31.55 26.32 17.48
N ASP A 124 32.15 25.13 17.26
CA ASP A 124 33.25 24.96 16.31
C ASP A 124 33.20 23.66 15.56
N SER A 125 33.63 23.69 14.27
CA SER A 125 33.76 22.47 13.44
C SER A 125 34.72 21.45 14.05
N ASP A 126 35.66 21.91 14.85
CA ASP A 126 36.72 21.10 15.50
C ASP A 126 36.40 20.74 16.97
N SER A 127 35.24 21.13 17.48
CA SER A 127 34.85 20.79 18.85
C SER A 127 34.76 19.26 19.03
N VAL A 128 35.30 18.75 20.13
CA VAL A 128 35.36 17.35 20.49
C VAL A 128 34.15 17.04 21.38
N ALA A 129 33.58 15.81 21.30
CA ALA A 129 32.51 15.41 22.18
C ALA A 129 33.00 15.30 23.63
N ASN A 130 32.11 15.63 24.60
CA ASN A 130 32.47 15.67 26.03
C ASN A 130 32.99 14.33 26.59
N PHE A 131 32.76 13.22 25.94
CA PHE A 131 33.21 11.88 26.30
C PHE A 131 34.47 11.40 25.53
N GLN A 132 34.99 12.20 24.59
CA GLN A 132 36.10 11.77 23.74
C GLN A 132 37.37 11.49 24.54
N PHE A 133 37.65 12.27 25.58
CA PHE A 133 38.81 12.09 26.44
C PHE A 133 38.82 10.70 27.11
N VAL A 134 37.64 10.15 27.48
CA VAL A 134 37.51 8.79 28.01
C VAL A 134 37.97 7.77 26.97
N ILE A 135 37.51 7.91 25.74
CA ILE A 135 37.92 7.04 24.63
C ILE A 135 39.43 7.16 24.36
N ASP A 136 39.97 8.36 24.42
CA ASP A 136 41.38 8.64 24.12
C ASP A 136 42.33 8.16 25.24
N ALA A 137 41.89 8.18 26.48
CA ALA A 137 42.62 7.61 27.62
C ALA A 137 42.88 6.10 27.44
N PHE A 138 41.95 5.36 26.76
CA PHE A 138 42.06 3.93 26.51
C PHE A 138 42.58 3.54 25.12
N LYS A 139 42.84 4.52 24.23
CA LYS A 139 43.56 4.23 23.00
C LYS A 139 45.02 3.94 23.36
N SER A 140 45.50 2.73 23.11
CA SER A 140 46.93 2.40 23.24
C SER A 140 47.72 3.43 22.46
N LYS A 141 48.62 4.16 23.11
CA LYS A 141 49.56 5.13 22.47
C LYS A 141 50.36 4.34 21.43
N LYS A 142 50.03 4.47 20.14
CA LYS A 142 50.93 4.07 19.07
C LYS A 142 52.23 4.85 19.32
N LYS A 143 53.34 4.14 19.57
CA LYS A 143 54.65 4.72 19.71
C LYS A 143 54.90 5.62 18.48
N VAL A 144 55.02 6.92 18.72
CA VAL A 144 55.69 7.84 17.79
C VAL A 144 57.14 7.36 17.77
N GLN A 145 57.59 6.87 16.66
CA GLN A 145 59.03 6.63 16.43
C GLN A 145 59.72 8.00 16.50
N VAL A 146 60.34 8.26 17.62
CA VAL A 146 61.44 9.24 17.69
C VAL A 146 62.69 8.41 17.48
N ASP A 147 63.36 8.65 16.36
CA ASP A 147 64.70 8.15 16.08
C ASP A 147 65.66 8.59 17.14
N THR A 148 66.04 7.74 18.04
CA THR A 148 67.26 7.87 18.86
C THR A 148 67.76 6.49 19.26
N VAL A 149 68.94 6.18 18.69
CA VAL A 149 70.04 5.28 19.08
C VAL A 149 69.74 4.09 20.01
N ALA A 150 70.08 2.94 19.52
CA ALA A 150 69.99 1.62 20.13
C ALA A 150 70.67 1.57 21.50
N VAL A 151 69.92 1.09 22.51
CA VAL A 151 70.47 0.40 23.66
C VAL A 151 69.65 -0.91 23.80
N ASP A 152 70.43 -1.97 23.62
CA ASP A 152 69.98 -3.35 23.66
C ASP A 152 69.60 -3.68 25.11
N THR A 153 68.30 -3.76 25.41
CA THR A 153 67.78 -4.43 26.63
C THR A 153 66.59 -5.29 26.20
N ALA A 154 66.79 -6.57 26.36
CA ALA A 154 65.78 -7.61 26.10
C ALA A 154 64.46 -7.31 26.85
N GLN A 155 63.54 -6.62 26.16
CA GLN A 155 62.17 -6.47 26.62
C GLN A 155 61.36 -7.68 26.18
N ALA A 156 61.00 -8.52 27.21
CA ALA A 156 60.04 -9.56 27.06
C ALA A 156 58.77 -9.03 26.34
N LYS A 157 58.42 -9.56 25.17
CA LYS A 157 57.14 -9.25 24.47
C LYS A 157 56.01 -9.50 25.40
N LYS A 158 55.42 -8.42 25.97
CA LYS A 158 54.17 -8.49 26.77
C LYS A 158 53.10 -9.12 25.85
N LYS A 159 52.68 -10.36 26.19
CA LYS A 159 51.53 -11.01 25.52
C LYS A 159 50.32 -10.09 25.60
N PRO A 160 49.55 -9.92 24.55
CA PRO A 160 48.34 -9.13 24.59
C PRO A 160 47.38 -9.70 25.65
N LEU A 161 46.81 -8.84 26.45
CA LEU A 161 45.84 -9.21 27.49
C LEU A 161 44.59 -9.78 26.80
N HIS A 162 44.29 -11.03 27.06
CA HIS A 162 43.08 -11.68 26.53
C HIS A 162 41.93 -11.47 27.53
N VAL A 163 40.84 -10.83 27.11
CA VAL A 163 39.65 -10.58 27.94
C VAL A 163 38.51 -11.47 27.44
N ASP A 164 38.06 -12.41 28.28
CA ASP A 164 36.90 -13.26 28.01
C ASP A 164 35.76 -12.90 29.00
N ILE A 165 34.65 -12.38 28.45
CA ILE A 165 33.47 -11.99 29.21
C ILE A 165 32.37 -13.01 28.96
N LYS A 166 31.87 -13.64 30.04
CA LYS A 166 30.84 -14.68 29.97
C LYS A 166 29.42 -14.20 30.17
N HIS A 167 29.26 -13.18 31.03
CA HIS A 167 27.96 -12.63 31.35
C HIS A 167 28.04 -11.10 31.45
N VAL A 168 27.07 -10.39 30.81
CA VAL A 168 26.89 -8.95 30.97
C VAL A 168 25.43 -8.68 31.36
N SER A 169 25.23 -7.98 32.44
CA SER A 169 23.91 -7.50 32.89
C SER A 169 23.91 -5.99 32.91
N LEU A 170 23.01 -5.40 32.15
CA LEU A 170 22.73 -3.96 32.16
C LEU A 170 21.28 -3.77 32.63
N GLU A 171 21.07 -2.87 33.58
CA GLU A 171 19.75 -2.59 34.18
C GLU A 171 19.58 -1.07 34.27
N ASP A 172 18.45 -0.54 33.76
CA ASP A 172 18.10 0.89 33.81
C ASP A 172 19.21 1.80 33.24
N ILE A 173 19.43 1.73 31.95
CA ILE A 173 20.46 2.52 31.25
C ILE A 173 19.80 3.67 30.50
N ASN A 174 20.13 4.89 30.87
CA ASN A 174 19.63 6.12 30.30
C ASN A 174 20.76 6.88 29.61
N VAL A 175 20.63 7.16 28.31
CA VAL A 175 21.63 7.89 27.51
C VAL A 175 20.98 9.06 26.80
N SER A 176 21.51 10.25 26.99
CA SER A 176 21.14 11.45 26.26
C SER A 176 22.31 11.99 25.43
N TYR A 177 22.02 12.52 24.22
CA TYR A 177 23.03 13.15 23.36
C TYR A 177 22.47 14.42 22.70
N ASN A 178 23.08 15.56 22.99
CA ASN A 178 22.73 16.88 22.46
C ASN A 178 21.23 17.20 22.53
N ASP A 179 20.53 16.82 23.59
CA ASP A 179 19.07 16.96 23.76
C ASP A 179 18.20 16.43 22.61
N SER A 180 18.85 15.98 21.54
CA SER A 180 18.20 15.51 20.31
C SER A 180 18.09 14.00 20.20
N LEU A 181 18.82 13.24 21.01
CA LEU A 181 18.76 11.79 21.13
C LEU A 181 18.62 11.41 22.58
N ARG A 182 17.64 10.60 22.87
CA ARG A 182 17.47 9.92 24.17
C ARG A 182 17.30 8.43 23.92
N ALA A 183 17.96 7.62 24.73
CA ALA A 183 17.82 6.18 24.71
C ALA A 183 17.66 5.67 26.13
N HIS A 184 16.73 4.76 26.32
CA HIS A 184 16.50 4.04 27.57
C HIS A 184 16.53 2.55 27.28
N LEU A 185 17.18 1.77 28.14
CA LEU A 185 17.24 0.33 28.12
C LEU A 185 16.87 -0.17 29.51
N GLY A 186 15.72 -0.82 29.64
CA GLY A 186 15.27 -1.38 30.92
C GLY A 186 16.20 -2.49 31.39
N SER A 187 16.47 -3.49 30.53
CA SER A 187 17.49 -4.51 30.87
C SER A 187 18.12 -5.13 29.60
N LEU A 188 19.37 -5.56 29.77
CA LEU A 188 20.07 -6.47 28.84
C LEU A 188 20.76 -7.54 29.68
N ASP A 189 20.46 -8.79 29.39
CA ASP A 189 21.14 -9.97 29.92
C ASP A 189 21.81 -10.72 28.77
N TYR A 190 23.15 -10.64 28.71
CA TYR A 190 23.96 -11.34 27.72
C TYR A 190 24.77 -12.44 28.38
N LYS A 191 24.73 -13.64 27.82
CA LYS A 191 25.46 -14.82 28.31
C LYS A 191 26.19 -15.50 27.16
N LYS A 192 27.40 -15.94 27.41
CA LYS A 192 28.22 -16.82 26.57
C LYS A 192 28.47 -18.12 27.31
N ASN A 193 28.06 -19.24 26.71
CA ASN A 193 28.29 -20.55 27.28
C ASN A 193 29.67 -21.13 26.91
N SER A 194 30.02 -22.31 27.47
CA SER A 194 31.29 -23.02 27.21
C SER A 194 31.41 -23.49 25.76
N GLN A 195 30.34 -23.59 25.02
CA GLN A 195 30.30 -24.01 23.61
C GLN A 195 30.36 -22.81 22.63
N GLU A 196 30.74 -21.62 23.11
CA GLU A 196 30.82 -20.38 22.34
C GLU A 196 29.46 -19.94 21.77
N GLN A 197 28.35 -20.34 22.39
CA GLN A 197 27.03 -19.83 22.05
C GLN A 197 26.72 -18.58 22.85
N HIS A 198 26.18 -17.60 22.17
CA HIS A 198 25.78 -16.29 22.67
C HIS A 198 24.27 -16.24 22.85
N PHE A 199 23.82 -15.69 23.95
CA PHE A 199 22.43 -15.44 24.26
C PHE A 199 22.31 -13.99 24.74
N ALA A 200 21.37 -13.25 24.21
CA ALA A 200 21.07 -11.91 24.68
C ALA A 200 19.57 -11.72 24.80
N LYS A 201 19.13 -11.21 25.93
CA LYS A 201 17.76 -10.78 26.18
C LYS A 201 17.76 -9.30 26.49
N VAL A 202 17.02 -8.52 25.71
CA VAL A 202 16.81 -7.09 25.89
C VAL A 202 15.36 -6.86 26.23
N ASN A 203 15.06 -6.08 27.25
CA ASN A 203 13.70 -5.65 27.56
C ASN A 203 13.67 -4.12 27.63
N ASP A 204 12.53 -3.56 27.22
CA ASP A 204 12.20 -2.12 27.31
C ASP A 204 13.27 -1.20 26.72
N LEU A 205 13.68 -1.51 25.47
CA LEU A 205 14.54 -0.61 24.71
C LEU A 205 13.70 0.50 24.06
N THR A 206 13.96 1.74 24.42
CA THR A 206 13.34 2.91 23.79
C THR A 206 14.39 3.90 23.32
N THR A 207 14.25 4.39 22.09
CA THR A 207 15.08 5.48 21.56
C THR A 207 14.20 6.55 20.95
N SER A 208 14.50 7.80 21.24
CA SER A 208 13.87 8.96 20.61
C SER A 208 14.92 9.90 20.06
N PHE A 209 14.69 10.40 18.84
CA PHE A 209 15.61 11.33 18.20
C PHE A 209 14.91 12.26 17.22
N ILE A 210 15.46 13.46 17.05
CA ILE A 210 14.96 14.46 16.12
C ILE A 210 15.71 14.33 14.79
N LYS A 211 14.97 14.00 13.73
CA LYS A 211 15.49 13.95 12.37
C LYS A 211 15.24 15.26 11.64
N LYS A 212 16.29 16.03 11.37
CA LYS A 212 16.20 17.25 10.54
C LYS A 212 15.92 16.87 9.08
N THR A 213 14.82 17.34 8.52
CA THR A 213 14.45 17.14 7.10
C THR A 213 14.31 18.50 6.40
N LYS A 214 14.30 18.51 5.06
CA LYS A 214 14.04 19.75 4.27
C LYS A 214 12.67 20.38 4.58
N LYS A 215 11.73 19.61 5.14
CA LYS A 215 10.35 20.05 5.47
C LYS A 215 10.17 20.43 6.95
N GLY A 216 11.22 20.39 7.73
CA GLY A 216 11.24 20.65 9.18
C GLY A 216 11.71 19.44 9.98
N PRO A 217 11.79 19.58 11.31
CA PRO A 217 12.12 18.48 12.21
C PRO A 217 11.03 17.41 12.19
N VAL A 218 11.44 16.17 12.42
CA VAL A 218 10.54 15.01 12.61
C VAL A 218 11.02 14.26 13.82
N ASP A 219 10.21 14.20 14.85
CA ASP A 219 10.47 13.38 16.01
C ASP A 219 10.27 11.91 15.64
N THR A 220 11.22 11.10 16.02
CA THR A 220 11.20 9.67 15.74
C THR A 220 11.41 8.92 17.03
N ARG A 221 10.49 8.02 17.34
CA ARG A 221 10.57 7.12 18.50
C ARG A 221 10.58 5.68 18.01
N LEU A 222 11.51 4.90 18.52
CA LEU A 222 11.58 3.46 18.35
C LEU A 222 11.56 2.82 19.73
N SER A 223 10.67 1.89 19.97
CA SER A 223 10.67 1.08 21.19
C SER A 223 10.53 -0.40 20.85
N VAL A 224 11.17 -1.23 21.64
CA VAL A 224 11.11 -2.70 21.56
C VAL A 224 10.83 -3.19 22.98
N GLU A 225 9.72 -3.88 23.18
CA GLU A 225 9.35 -4.41 24.49
C GLU A 225 10.29 -5.55 24.87
N SER A 226 10.49 -6.52 23.97
CA SER A 226 11.49 -7.56 24.16
C SER A 226 12.19 -7.96 22.86
N LEU A 227 13.50 -8.22 22.99
CA LEU A 227 14.33 -8.80 21.95
C LEU A 227 15.11 -9.95 22.53
N TYR A 228 14.99 -11.10 21.95
CA TYR A 228 15.80 -12.27 22.26
C TYR A 228 16.71 -12.60 21.07
N ALA A 229 17.99 -12.77 21.35
CA ALA A 229 18.98 -13.18 20.38
C ALA A 229 19.75 -14.40 20.87
N SER A 230 19.93 -15.39 20.02
CA SER A 230 20.79 -16.55 20.30
C SER A 230 21.58 -16.95 19.06
N GLY A 231 22.83 -17.39 19.23
CA GLY A 231 23.63 -17.80 18.09
C GLY A 231 25.05 -18.17 18.41
N LYS A 232 25.81 -18.54 17.36
CA LYS A 232 27.23 -18.88 17.43
C LYS A 232 27.95 -18.37 16.19
N GLY A 233 29.10 -17.77 16.40
CA GLY A 233 29.92 -17.24 15.32
C GLY A 233 29.19 -16.13 14.54
N THR A 234 28.82 -16.39 13.27
CA THR A 234 28.10 -15.45 12.40
C THR A 234 26.61 -15.77 12.25
N GLN A 235 26.13 -16.82 12.90
CA GLN A 235 24.75 -17.30 12.81
C GLN A 235 23.98 -16.94 14.07
N PHE A 236 22.82 -16.28 13.90
CA PHE A 236 21.97 -15.83 15.00
C PHE A 236 20.49 -16.02 14.68
N GLN A 237 19.72 -16.27 15.71
CA GLN A 237 18.27 -16.17 15.70
C GLN A 237 17.85 -14.96 16.54
N LEU A 238 16.95 -14.15 15.98
CA LEU A 238 16.41 -12.97 16.64
C LEU A 238 14.89 -13.08 16.73
N THR A 239 14.34 -12.89 17.90
CA THR A 239 12.91 -12.71 18.12
C THR A 239 12.69 -11.31 18.65
N ILE A 240 11.85 -10.52 18.00
CA ILE A 240 11.54 -9.15 18.36
C ILE A 240 10.04 -9.06 18.58
N ASP A 241 9.64 -8.79 19.80
CA ASP A 241 8.25 -8.56 20.18
C ASP A 241 7.97 -7.08 20.38
N ASN A 242 6.79 -6.65 19.89
CA ASN A 242 6.29 -5.30 20.05
C ASN A 242 7.30 -4.19 19.70
N LEU A 243 7.93 -4.34 18.51
CA LEU A 243 8.67 -3.25 17.90
C LEU A 243 7.70 -2.14 17.52
N ASN A 244 7.79 -0.99 18.16
CA ASN A 244 6.96 0.17 17.85
C ASN A 244 7.83 1.29 17.24
N TYR A 245 7.44 1.76 16.04
CA TYR A 245 8.11 2.84 15.33
C TYR A 245 7.13 3.98 15.08
N GLN A 246 7.39 5.13 15.69
CA GLN A 246 6.55 6.31 15.59
C GLN A 246 7.30 7.50 15.01
N THR A 247 6.59 8.32 14.23
CA THR A 247 7.11 9.59 13.75
C THR A 247 6.09 10.70 13.94
N ASP A 248 6.55 11.91 14.28
CA ASP A 248 5.75 13.12 14.36
C ASP A 248 6.50 14.29 13.73
N ASN A 249 5.88 14.96 12.75
CA ASN A 249 6.43 16.12 12.09
C ASN A 249 5.84 17.44 12.62
N HIS A 250 5.17 17.42 13.77
CA HIS A 250 4.50 18.55 14.43
C HIS A 250 3.47 19.29 13.58
N LYS A 251 3.07 18.72 12.45
CA LYS A 251 2.03 19.29 11.60
C LYS A 251 0.72 18.57 11.85
N PRO A 252 -0.42 19.28 11.86
CA PRO A 252 -1.69 18.62 12.07
C PRO A 252 -1.88 17.53 11.02
N ARG A 253 -2.28 16.35 11.45
CA ARG A 253 -2.69 15.27 10.55
C ARG A 253 -3.77 15.81 9.62
N LYS A 254 -3.52 15.78 8.31
CA LYS A 254 -4.41 16.36 7.30
C LYS A 254 -5.77 15.66 7.16
N ASN A 255 -6.09 14.73 8.04
CA ASN A 255 -7.21 13.79 7.90
C ASN A 255 -8.32 14.03 8.92
N THR A 256 -8.64 15.26 9.22
CA THR A 256 -9.79 15.63 10.07
C THR A 256 -11.15 15.48 9.36
N GLY A 257 -11.25 14.70 8.31
CA GLY A 257 -12.49 14.47 7.56
C GLY A 257 -12.45 13.17 6.77
N LYS A 258 -13.46 12.91 5.93
CA LYS A 258 -13.43 11.77 4.99
C LYS A 258 -12.27 11.97 4.01
N PRO A 259 -11.18 11.19 4.09
CA PRO A 259 -10.03 11.39 3.22
C PRO A 259 -10.43 11.05 1.78
N LYS A 260 -10.16 11.95 0.88
CA LYS A 260 -10.30 11.70 -0.56
C LYS A 260 -9.16 10.85 -1.10
N ARG A 261 -7.99 10.94 -0.48
CA ARG A 261 -6.76 10.17 -0.79
C ARG A 261 -6.30 9.52 0.50
N GLY A 262 -5.65 8.38 0.43
CA GLY A 262 -5.32 7.54 1.58
C GLY A 262 -4.64 8.24 2.76
N PHE A 263 -4.48 7.50 3.84
CA PHE A 263 -3.91 7.97 5.10
C PHE A 263 -2.40 7.78 5.20
N PHE A 264 -1.73 7.34 4.15
CA PHE A 264 -0.29 7.12 4.18
C PHE A 264 0.44 8.44 4.39
N ASP A 265 0.93 8.65 5.61
CA ASP A 265 1.62 9.86 6.03
C ASP A 265 2.92 9.48 6.74
N VAL A 266 4.03 9.60 6.01
CA VAL A 266 5.38 9.30 6.51
C VAL A 266 5.82 10.20 7.68
N GLY A 267 5.14 11.30 7.90
CA GLY A 267 5.38 12.20 9.03
C GLY A 267 4.67 11.77 10.32
N HIS A 268 3.77 10.80 10.24
CA HIS A 268 2.95 10.33 11.37
C HIS A 268 2.78 8.80 11.35
N PHE A 269 3.87 8.07 11.14
CA PHE A 269 3.86 6.62 11.29
C PHE A 269 3.58 6.21 12.73
N ASP A 270 2.85 5.12 12.89
CA ASP A 270 2.61 4.44 14.16
C ASP A 270 2.57 2.93 13.90
N VAL A 271 3.77 2.36 13.67
CA VAL A 271 3.95 0.97 13.23
C VAL A 271 4.27 0.09 14.42
N LEU A 272 3.46 -0.92 14.63
CA LEU A 272 3.72 -2.02 15.56
C LEU A 272 4.10 -3.27 14.77
N ALA A 273 5.19 -3.96 15.17
CA ALA A 273 5.65 -5.16 14.48
C ALA A 273 6.16 -6.24 15.44
N LYS A 274 6.05 -7.49 15.00
CA LYS A 274 6.67 -8.67 15.59
C LYS A 274 7.47 -9.40 14.51
N LEU A 275 8.71 -9.77 14.81
CA LEU A 275 9.61 -10.33 13.82
C LEU A 275 10.43 -11.49 14.40
N ASN A 276 10.46 -12.61 13.68
CA ASN A 276 11.43 -13.66 13.88
C ASN A 276 12.40 -13.67 12.69
N ILE A 277 13.68 -13.50 13.00
CA ILE A 277 14.74 -13.36 11.99
C ILE A 277 15.79 -14.39 12.27
N GLN A 278 16.15 -15.16 11.27
CA GLN A 278 17.33 -16.01 11.26
C GLN A 278 18.43 -15.32 10.45
N ILE A 279 19.58 -15.13 11.07
CA ILE A 279 20.78 -14.61 10.41
C ILE A 279 21.68 -15.82 10.13
N ASP A 280 21.85 -16.15 8.87
CA ASP A 280 22.69 -17.28 8.45
C ASP A 280 24.17 -16.89 8.40
N SER A 281 24.44 -15.62 8.09
CA SER A 281 25.80 -15.07 8.10
C SER A 281 25.80 -13.56 8.24
N VAL A 282 26.64 -13.04 9.12
CA VAL A 282 26.96 -11.61 9.23
C VAL A 282 28.46 -11.40 9.15
N GLY A 283 28.89 -10.65 8.12
CA GLY A 283 30.28 -10.25 7.92
C GLY A 283 30.44 -8.73 8.03
N LYS A 284 31.66 -8.24 7.83
CA LYS A 284 31.96 -6.81 7.85
C LYS A 284 31.11 -6.03 6.83
N ASP A 285 30.86 -6.62 5.68
CA ASP A 285 30.19 -5.97 4.54
C ASP A 285 28.99 -6.77 4.00
N THR A 286 28.73 -7.96 4.51
CA THR A 286 27.69 -8.89 4.02
C THR A 286 26.73 -9.27 5.12
N LEU A 287 25.48 -9.48 4.76
CA LEU A 287 24.42 -9.99 5.62
C LEU A 287 23.56 -10.98 4.83
N ILE A 288 23.46 -12.21 5.33
CA ILE A 288 22.52 -13.22 4.83
C ILE A 288 21.57 -13.53 5.97
N ALA A 289 20.28 -13.25 5.76
CA ALA A 289 19.26 -13.40 6.77
C ALA A 289 17.92 -13.75 6.15
N GLN A 290 17.02 -14.31 6.95
CA GLN A 290 15.63 -14.54 6.57
C GLN A 290 14.67 -14.11 7.67
N VAL A 291 13.57 -13.50 7.29
CA VAL A 291 12.41 -13.29 8.15
C VAL A 291 11.55 -14.54 8.06
N THR A 292 11.56 -15.35 9.12
CA THR A 292 10.84 -16.62 9.20
C THR A 292 9.39 -16.44 9.66
N SER A 293 9.10 -15.33 10.34
CA SER A 293 7.78 -14.87 10.69
C SER A 293 7.84 -13.36 10.93
N GLY A 294 6.94 -12.63 10.32
CA GLY A 294 6.81 -11.19 10.52
C GLY A 294 5.34 -10.79 10.48
N MET A 295 4.95 -9.89 11.40
CA MET A 295 3.66 -9.23 11.43
C MET A 295 3.90 -7.73 11.63
N ALA A 296 3.08 -6.90 11.00
CA ALA A 296 3.17 -5.46 11.18
C ALA A 296 1.80 -4.79 10.99
N GLU A 297 1.55 -3.76 11.79
CA GLU A 297 0.38 -2.89 11.67
C GLU A 297 0.82 -1.43 11.73
N ASP A 298 0.46 -0.63 10.74
CA ASP A 298 0.51 0.82 10.86
C ASP A 298 -0.85 1.33 11.38
N ARG A 299 -0.94 1.60 12.68
CA ARG A 299 -2.17 2.06 13.34
C ARG A 299 -2.65 3.41 12.82
N GLY A 300 -1.74 4.22 12.30
CA GLY A 300 -2.05 5.50 11.67
C GLY A 300 -2.88 5.35 10.40
N SER A 301 -2.47 4.53 9.46
CA SER A 301 -3.16 4.28 8.19
C SER A 301 -4.10 3.08 8.24
N GLY A 302 -3.93 2.16 9.20
CA GLY A 302 -4.67 0.92 9.31
C GLY A 302 -4.21 -0.15 8.32
N LEU A 303 -2.99 -0.07 7.81
CA LEU A 303 -2.37 -1.13 7.02
C LEU A 303 -1.96 -2.28 7.95
N LEU A 304 -2.50 -3.45 7.70
CA LEU A 304 -2.22 -4.65 8.49
C LEU A 304 -1.53 -5.70 7.61
N VAL A 305 -0.34 -6.10 8.01
CA VAL A 305 0.42 -7.22 7.43
C VAL A 305 0.36 -8.38 8.41
N ASN A 306 -0.41 -9.42 8.07
CA ASN A 306 -0.58 -10.60 8.92
C ASN A 306 0.63 -11.53 8.89
N GLU A 307 1.32 -11.58 7.74
CA GLU A 307 2.51 -12.39 7.57
C GLU A 307 3.47 -11.72 6.58
N LEU A 308 4.71 -11.66 6.96
CA LEU A 308 5.84 -11.26 6.12
C LEU A 308 6.92 -12.32 6.21
N LEU A 309 7.22 -12.96 5.08
CA LEU A 309 8.34 -13.89 4.93
C LEU A 309 9.26 -13.36 3.84
N LEU A 310 10.55 -13.41 4.04
CA LEU A 310 11.53 -13.04 3.00
C LEU A 310 12.93 -13.54 3.37
N LYS A 311 13.76 -13.74 2.35
CA LYS A 311 15.20 -13.95 2.48
C LYS A 311 15.93 -12.73 1.98
N VAL A 312 17.01 -12.38 2.63
CA VAL A 312 17.85 -11.22 2.32
C VAL A 312 19.29 -11.66 2.14
N ASN A 313 19.90 -11.28 1.03
CA ASN A 313 21.33 -11.30 0.84
C ASN A 313 21.78 -9.87 0.52
N ALA A 314 22.46 -9.23 1.43
CA ALA A 314 22.78 -7.81 1.33
C ALA A 314 24.27 -7.54 1.54
N ASN A 315 24.74 -6.51 0.87
CA ASN A 315 26.04 -5.89 1.12
C ASN A 315 25.89 -4.34 1.21
N LYS A 316 26.97 -3.61 1.29
CA LYS A 316 26.93 -2.12 1.36
C LYS A 316 26.30 -1.45 0.15
N ARG A 317 26.23 -2.12 -1.01
CA ARG A 317 25.76 -1.54 -2.27
C ARG A 317 24.38 -2.07 -2.69
N MET A 318 24.13 -3.34 -2.43
CA MET A 318 22.94 -4.04 -2.91
C MET A 318 22.32 -4.90 -1.82
N ALA A 319 21.00 -5.06 -1.89
CA ALA A 319 20.27 -6.09 -1.16
C ALA A 319 19.41 -6.86 -2.16
N ARG A 320 19.60 -8.17 -2.21
CA ARG A 320 18.73 -9.09 -2.94
C ARG A 320 17.75 -9.72 -1.98
N LEU A 321 16.48 -9.55 -2.26
CA LEU A 321 15.39 -10.24 -1.58
C LEU A 321 14.99 -11.44 -2.43
N SER A 322 14.64 -12.54 -1.79
CA SER A 322 14.08 -13.72 -2.44
C SER A 322 12.98 -14.34 -1.59
N ASP A 323 12.11 -15.13 -2.22
CA ASP A 323 11.01 -15.84 -1.57
C ASP A 323 10.12 -14.92 -0.73
N VAL A 324 9.87 -13.68 -1.21
CA VAL A 324 9.05 -12.72 -0.48
C VAL A 324 7.59 -13.14 -0.53
N SER A 325 6.98 -13.32 0.63
CA SER A 325 5.55 -13.57 0.82
C SER A 325 4.97 -12.52 1.75
N ILE A 326 3.93 -11.83 1.30
CA ILE A 326 3.22 -10.81 2.08
C ILE A 326 1.75 -11.20 2.13
N LYS A 327 1.20 -11.38 3.32
CA LYS A 327 -0.23 -11.62 3.53
C LYS A 327 -0.85 -10.45 4.30
N LEU A 328 -1.86 -9.85 3.70
CA LEU A 328 -2.80 -8.94 4.35
C LEU A 328 -4.09 -9.71 4.66
N PRO A 329 -5.12 -9.13 5.30
CA PRO A 329 -6.33 -9.87 5.69
C PRO A 329 -6.98 -10.68 4.57
N ASN A 330 -7.02 -10.15 3.33
CA ASN A 330 -7.64 -10.83 2.19
C ASN A 330 -6.70 -10.89 0.96
N THR A 331 -5.50 -10.32 1.07
CA THR A 331 -4.51 -10.21 -0.02
C THR A 331 -3.30 -11.08 0.28
N GLN A 332 -2.81 -11.77 -0.73
CA GLN A 332 -1.55 -12.50 -0.68
C GLN A 332 -0.70 -12.16 -1.90
N LEU A 333 0.50 -11.67 -1.65
CA LEU A 333 1.49 -11.32 -2.69
C LEU A 333 2.74 -12.16 -2.52
N SER A 334 3.33 -12.57 -3.62
CA SER A 334 4.63 -13.22 -3.67
C SER A 334 5.54 -12.53 -4.68
N ILE A 335 6.82 -12.37 -4.31
CA ILE A 335 7.87 -11.84 -5.16
C ILE A 335 9.00 -12.86 -5.15
N ALA A 336 9.27 -13.48 -6.30
CA ALA A 336 10.28 -14.52 -6.39
C ALA A 336 11.68 -13.95 -6.08
N SER A 337 11.99 -12.78 -6.63
CA SER A 337 13.22 -12.04 -6.35
C SER A 337 13.03 -10.54 -6.52
N ALA A 338 13.78 -9.76 -5.76
CA ALA A 338 13.90 -8.32 -5.95
C ALA A 338 15.31 -7.86 -5.64
N ASP A 339 15.89 -7.10 -6.54
CA ASP A 339 17.20 -6.47 -6.37
C ASP A 339 17.01 -5.00 -5.96
N ILE A 340 17.64 -4.60 -4.88
CA ILE A 340 17.58 -3.24 -4.33
C ILE A 340 18.97 -2.66 -4.31
N GLN A 341 19.20 -1.60 -5.08
CA GLN A 341 20.41 -0.77 -5.00
C GLN A 341 20.29 0.18 -3.82
N LEU A 342 21.18 0.08 -2.85
CA LEU A 342 21.18 0.92 -1.66
C LEU A 342 21.76 2.32 -1.98
N PRO A 343 21.14 3.40 -1.49
CA PRO A 343 21.61 4.76 -1.77
C PRO A 343 22.93 5.07 -1.06
N SER A 344 23.81 5.82 -1.71
CA SER A 344 25.06 6.31 -1.14
C SER A 344 25.30 7.76 -1.53
N LYS A 345 25.42 8.65 -0.53
CA LYS A 345 25.76 10.06 -0.78
C LYS A 345 27.19 10.23 -1.28
N LYS A 346 28.13 9.39 -0.78
CA LYS A 346 29.55 9.46 -1.17
C LYS A 346 29.77 9.05 -2.63
N GLU A 347 29.03 8.03 -3.08
CA GLU A 347 29.12 7.50 -4.44
C GLU A 347 28.05 8.10 -5.37
N GLN A 348 27.27 9.10 -4.93
CA GLN A 348 26.13 9.71 -5.64
C GLN A 348 25.13 8.67 -6.20
N ARG A 349 25.05 7.52 -5.55
CA ARG A 349 24.22 6.41 -5.97
C ARG A 349 22.80 6.58 -5.43
N PRO A 350 21.76 6.64 -6.30
CA PRO A 350 20.37 6.70 -5.88
C PRO A 350 19.86 5.35 -5.39
N LEU A 351 18.75 5.36 -4.67
CA LEU A 351 17.95 4.16 -4.44
C LEU A 351 17.36 3.70 -5.78
N ALA A 352 17.49 2.42 -6.09
CA ALA A 352 16.77 1.78 -7.20
C ALA A 352 16.37 0.37 -6.81
N PHE A 353 15.31 -0.16 -7.40
CA PHE A 353 14.90 -1.54 -7.20
C PHE A 353 14.29 -2.13 -8.46
N SER A 354 14.34 -3.46 -8.55
CA SER A 354 13.73 -4.24 -9.62
C SER A 354 13.19 -5.55 -9.05
N ALA A 355 11.93 -5.86 -9.35
CA ALA A 355 11.26 -7.10 -9.02
C ALA A 355 10.65 -7.68 -10.32
N PRO A 356 11.33 -8.62 -10.99
CA PRO A 356 10.94 -9.12 -12.30
C PRO A 356 9.66 -9.97 -12.27
N GLN A 357 9.24 -10.42 -11.10
CA GLN A 357 8.03 -11.21 -10.96
C GLN A 357 7.34 -10.93 -9.63
N VAL A 358 6.25 -10.21 -9.69
CA VAL A 358 5.30 -9.99 -8.59
C VAL A 358 4.00 -10.69 -8.96
N LYS A 359 3.54 -11.60 -8.14
CA LYS A 359 2.28 -12.35 -8.33
C LYS A 359 1.47 -12.34 -7.06
N GLY A 360 0.15 -12.43 -7.19
CA GLY A 360 -0.68 -12.69 -6.04
C GLY A 360 -2.15 -12.50 -6.29
N ARG A 361 -2.90 -12.75 -5.24
CA ARG A 361 -4.33 -12.48 -5.14
C ARG A 361 -4.50 -11.23 -4.29
N VAL A 362 -5.09 -10.20 -4.85
CA VAL A 362 -5.23 -8.87 -4.24
C VAL A 362 -6.70 -8.55 -4.03
N VAL A 363 -7.05 -8.09 -2.83
CA VAL A 363 -8.34 -7.50 -2.52
C VAL A 363 -8.11 -6.02 -2.16
N LEU A 364 -8.53 -5.12 -3.03
CA LEU A 364 -8.19 -3.70 -2.93
C LEU A 364 -8.71 -3.03 -1.65
N LYS A 365 -9.71 -3.61 -1.00
CA LYS A 365 -10.22 -3.17 0.32
C LYS A 365 -9.12 -3.14 1.38
N ASP A 366 -8.17 -4.07 1.35
CA ASP A 366 -7.10 -4.19 2.36
C ASP A 366 -6.17 -2.97 2.36
N ILE A 367 -5.97 -2.36 1.20
CA ILE A 367 -5.10 -1.18 1.02
C ILE A 367 -5.88 0.14 0.91
N ALA A 368 -7.21 0.07 0.94
CA ALA A 368 -8.08 1.20 0.65
C ALA A 368 -7.87 2.37 1.62
N ARG A 369 -7.87 2.08 2.92
CA ARG A 369 -7.71 3.12 3.94
C ARG A 369 -6.36 3.82 3.82
N THR A 370 -5.32 3.06 3.54
CA THR A 370 -3.94 3.55 3.46
C THR A 370 -3.69 4.37 2.20
N PHE A 371 -4.11 3.87 1.02
CA PHE A 371 -3.71 4.45 -0.25
C PHE A 371 -4.86 5.10 -1.04
N ALA A 372 -6.05 4.49 -1.06
CA ALA A 372 -7.14 4.93 -1.92
C ALA A 372 -8.51 4.64 -1.30
N PRO A 373 -9.07 5.55 -0.48
CA PRO A 373 -10.34 5.33 0.24
C PRO A 373 -11.55 5.03 -0.65
N VAL A 374 -11.50 5.39 -1.93
CA VAL A 374 -12.52 5.04 -2.92
C VAL A 374 -12.69 3.53 -3.09
N LEU A 375 -11.64 2.75 -2.77
CA LEU A 375 -11.62 1.28 -2.87
C LEU A 375 -12.16 0.57 -1.61
N LYS A 376 -12.66 1.28 -0.61
CA LYS A 376 -13.08 0.71 0.69
C LYS A 376 -14.13 -0.40 0.58
N LYS A 377 -14.94 -0.39 -0.47
CA LYS A 377 -15.97 -1.40 -0.75
C LYS A 377 -15.49 -2.49 -1.73
N PHE A 378 -14.29 -2.34 -2.28
CA PHE A 378 -13.80 -3.25 -3.32
C PHE A 378 -13.31 -4.57 -2.72
N SER A 379 -14.20 -5.53 -2.65
CA SER A 379 -13.98 -6.86 -2.05
C SER A 379 -13.76 -7.98 -3.08
N LEU A 380 -13.85 -7.67 -4.39
CA LEU A 380 -13.59 -8.65 -5.43
C LEU A 380 -12.12 -9.07 -5.43
N PRO A 381 -11.79 -10.36 -5.33
CA PRO A 381 -10.43 -10.83 -5.41
C PRO A 381 -9.92 -10.75 -6.85
N LEU A 382 -8.76 -10.13 -7.02
CA LEU A 382 -8.07 -9.95 -8.29
C LEU A 382 -6.78 -10.76 -8.28
N ASN A 383 -6.54 -11.58 -9.28
CA ASN A 383 -5.25 -12.17 -9.55
C ASN A 383 -4.37 -11.12 -10.24
N LEU A 384 -3.23 -10.83 -9.65
CA LEU A 384 -2.25 -9.86 -10.16
C LEU A 384 -0.98 -10.58 -10.58
N GLN A 385 -0.45 -10.21 -11.73
CA GLN A 385 0.91 -10.53 -12.14
C GLN A 385 1.53 -9.27 -12.78
N THR A 386 2.76 -8.92 -12.40
CA THR A 386 3.46 -7.76 -12.96
C THR A 386 4.96 -7.87 -12.75
N GLN A 387 5.70 -7.08 -13.50
CA GLN A 387 7.08 -6.73 -13.23
C GLN A 387 7.12 -5.32 -12.68
N MET A 388 7.89 -5.08 -11.64
CA MET A 388 7.98 -3.79 -10.99
C MET A 388 9.44 -3.33 -10.89
N SER A 389 9.69 -2.09 -11.20
CA SER A 389 10.99 -1.45 -10.99
C SER A 389 10.79 0.01 -10.58
N GLY A 390 11.80 0.65 -10.07
CA GLY A 390 11.70 2.05 -9.73
C GLY A 390 12.80 2.57 -8.82
N ASN A 391 12.52 3.72 -8.27
CA ASN A 391 13.38 4.42 -7.32
C ASN A 391 12.52 5.13 -6.25
N ASP A 392 13.12 6.00 -5.47
CA ASP A 392 12.42 6.75 -4.42
C ASP A 392 11.43 7.82 -4.94
N ASN A 393 11.37 8.05 -6.26
CA ASN A 393 10.49 9.03 -6.89
C ASN A 393 9.58 8.46 -7.99
N GLU A 394 9.90 7.28 -8.52
CA GLU A 394 9.15 6.66 -9.63
C GLU A 394 9.00 5.16 -9.43
N LEU A 395 7.80 4.65 -9.72
CA LEU A 395 7.48 3.22 -9.85
C LEU A 395 7.07 2.94 -11.29
N ARG A 396 7.62 1.90 -11.89
CA ARG A 396 7.28 1.40 -13.22
C ARG A 396 6.70 0.00 -13.10
N PHE A 397 5.64 -0.23 -13.84
CA PHE A 397 4.94 -1.50 -13.91
C PHE A 397 4.93 -1.97 -15.36
N SER A 398 5.47 -3.14 -15.62
CA SER A 398 5.48 -3.77 -16.94
C SER A 398 4.73 -5.09 -16.88
N ASN A 399 4.14 -5.48 -18.01
CA ASN A 399 3.42 -6.74 -18.13
C ASN A 399 2.37 -6.93 -17.03
N VAL A 400 1.63 -5.86 -16.70
CA VAL A 400 0.55 -5.93 -15.71
C VAL A 400 -0.56 -6.79 -16.27
N SER A 401 -0.85 -7.89 -15.60
CA SER A 401 -2.01 -8.74 -15.85
C SER A 401 -2.86 -8.79 -14.59
N VAL A 402 -4.08 -8.32 -14.70
CA VAL A 402 -5.09 -8.36 -13.64
C VAL A 402 -6.29 -9.12 -14.13
N SER A 403 -6.77 -10.09 -13.38
CA SER A 403 -8.00 -10.80 -13.71
C SER A 403 -8.77 -11.18 -12.46
N THR A 404 -10.09 -11.29 -12.57
CA THR A 404 -10.90 -11.92 -11.55
C THR A 404 -10.76 -13.44 -11.59
N THR A 405 -11.08 -14.12 -10.49
CA THR A 405 -10.95 -15.59 -10.39
C THR A 405 -11.78 -16.31 -11.44
N ASP A 406 -12.96 -15.77 -11.79
CA ASP A 406 -13.85 -16.26 -12.84
C ASP A 406 -13.46 -15.81 -14.25
N LYS A 407 -12.37 -15.06 -14.40
CA LYS A 407 -11.85 -14.48 -15.67
C LYS A 407 -12.85 -13.61 -16.44
N LYS A 408 -13.96 -13.19 -15.82
CA LYS A 408 -14.95 -12.30 -16.43
C LYS A 408 -14.47 -10.85 -16.55
N LEU A 409 -13.47 -10.44 -15.75
CA LEU A 409 -12.70 -9.23 -15.96
C LEU A 409 -11.24 -9.62 -16.16
N SER A 410 -10.63 -9.11 -17.22
CA SER A 410 -9.19 -9.23 -17.49
C SER A 410 -8.65 -7.91 -17.99
N ILE A 411 -7.46 -7.52 -17.51
CA ILE A 411 -6.78 -6.28 -17.87
C ILE A 411 -5.32 -6.61 -18.13
N ALA A 412 -4.82 -6.21 -19.28
CA ALA A 412 -3.41 -6.18 -19.62
C ALA A 412 -2.98 -4.72 -19.76
N ALA A 413 -1.99 -4.30 -19.00
CA ALA A 413 -1.55 -2.92 -18.95
C ALA A 413 -0.05 -2.80 -18.68
N SER A 414 0.48 -1.61 -18.88
CA SER A 414 1.80 -1.17 -18.41
C SER A 414 1.68 0.29 -17.96
N GLY A 415 2.53 0.72 -17.04
CA GLY A 415 2.39 2.09 -16.58
C GLY A 415 3.46 2.51 -15.58
N ARG A 416 3.30 3.73 -15.09
CA ARG A 416 4.21 4.33 -14.11
C ARG A 416 3.48 5.25 -13.16
N ILE A 417 4.02 5.33 -11.96
CA ILE A 417 3.63 6.31 -10.94
C ILE A 417 4.86 7.16 -10.68
N SER A 418 4.81 8.44 -10.96
CA SER A 418 5.94 9.37 -10.84
C SER A 418 5.65 10.48 -9.85
N ASN A 419 6.73 11.15 -9.38
CA ASN A 419 6.68 12.20 -8.38
C ASN A 419 6.13 11.76 -7.02
N LEU A 420 6.54 10.58 -6.56
CA LEU A 420 6.09 9.98 -5.29
C LEU A 420 6.35 10.88 -4.07
N LYS A 421 7.38 11.74 -4.15
CA LYS A 421 7.76 12.66 -3.07
C LYS A 421 6.87 13.90 -2.98
N ASP A 422 6.13 14.21 -4.04
CA ASP A 422 5.25 15.37 -4.10
C ASP A 422 3.83 14.97 -4.51
N LYS A 423 2.92 14.95 -3.55
CA LYS A 423 1.53 14.57 -3.78
C LYS A 423 0.78 15.50 -4.76
N TYR A 424 1.21 16.74 -4.91
CA TYR A 424 0.60 17.69 -5.85
C TYR A 424 1.10 17.48 -7.28
N ALA A 425 2.31 16.97 -7.42
CA ALA A 425 2.92 16.60 -8.69
C ALA A 425 2.78 15.09 -9.01
N LEU A 426 2.21 14.30 -8.08
CA LEU A 426 2.00 12.86 -8.29
C LEU A 426 1.23 12.61 -9.57
N ARG A 427 1.79 11.78 -10.43
CA ARG A 427 1.16 11.35 -11.68
C ARG A 427 1.13 9.83 -11.74
N VAL A 428 -0.05 9.30 -12.02
CA VAL A 428 -0.27 7.90 -12.39
C VAL A 428 -0.61 7.86 -13.87
N HIS A 429 0.10 7.06 -14.63
CA HIS A 429 -0.14 6.85 -16.05
C HIS A 429 -0.11 5.36 -16.35
N PHE A 430 -1.17 4.85 -16.96
CA PHE A 430 -1.26 3.46 -17.40
C PHE A 430 -1.78 3.39 -18.84
N ASP A 431 -1.03 2.68 -19.68
CA ASP A 431 -1.46 2.23 -20.99
C ASP A 431 -2.14 0.87 -20.85
N VAL A 432 -3.42 0.82 -21.17
CA VAL A 432 -4.23 -0.40 -21.16
C VAL A 432 -4.19 -1.00 -22.58
N GLN A 433 -3.38 -2.05 -22.75
CA GLN A 433 -3.28 -2.76 -24.03
C GLN A 433 -4.58 -3.50 -24.35
N LYS A 434 -5.23 -4.06 -23.33
CA LYS A 434 -6.49 -4.76 -23.46
C LYS A 434 -7.19 -4.88 -22.11
N MET A 435 -8.43 -4.45 -22.05
CA MET A 435 -9.36 -4.82 -20.98
C MET A 435 -10.52 -5.59 -21.60
N SER A 436 -11.01 -6.62 -20.95
CA SER A 436 -12.17 -7.39 -21.39
C SER A 436 -13.08 -7.70 -20.21
N THR A 437 -14.39 -7.45 -20.40
CA THR A 437 -15.45 -7.78 -19.45
C THR A 437 -16.79 -7.91 -20.19
N ASP A 438 -17.87 -8.19 -19.50
CA ASP A 438 -19.24 -8.03 -19.99
C ASP A 438 -20.01 -6.97 -19.21
N GLY A 439 -21.11 -6.48 -19.76
CA GLY A 439 -21.89 -5.38 -19.17
C GLY A 439 -22.43 -5.71 -17.78
N ALA A 440 -22.89 -6.93 -17.54
CA ALA A 440 -23.42 -7.38 -16.26
C ALA A 440 -22.29 -7.47 -15.21
N TYR A 441 -21.11 -7.93 -15.63
CA TYR A 441 -19.96 -8.00 -14.74
C TYR A 441 -19.36 -6.59 -14.49
N ALA A 442 -19.35 -5.71 -15.48
CA ALA A 442 -18.98 -4.31 -15.31
C ALA A 442 -19.86 -3.62 -14.28
N GLU A 443 -21.17 -3.90 -14.26
CA GLU A 443 -22.08 -3.44 -13.19
C GLU A 443 -21.65 -3.94 -11.82
N ARG A 444 -21.28 -5.22 -11.70
CA ARG A 444 -20.77 -5.81 -10.45
C ARG A 444 -19.50 -5.10 -9.97
N VAL A 445 -18.58 -4.77 -10.89
CA VAL A 445 -17.34 -4.04 -10.57
C VAL A 445 -17.66 -2.60 -10.14
N ILE A 446 -18.53 -1.90 -10.87
CA ILE A 446 -18.93 -0.51 -10.54
C ILE A 446 -19.63 -0.45 -9.17
N ASN A 447 -20.40 -1.47 -8.80
CA ASN A 447 -21.03 -1.56 -7.49
C ASN A 447 -20.05 -1.70 -6.32
N GLN A 448 -18.77 -2.01 -6.58
CA GLN A 448 -17.71 -1.99 -5.57
C GLN A 448 -17.26 -0.55 -5.22
N PHE A 449 -17.63 0.43 -6.01
CA PHE A 449 -17.33 1.84 -5.76
C PHE A 449 -18.54 2.55 -5.15
N ASP A 450 -18.29 3.60 -4.40
CA ASP A 450 -19.32 4.45 -3.80
C ASP A 450 -19.76 5.54 -4.78
N VAL A 451 -20.19 5.13 -5.96
CA VAL A 451 -20.63 6.03 -7.03
C VAL A 451 -22.14 5.95 -7.25
N LYS A 452 -22.75 7.05 -7.75
CA LYS A 452 -24.15 7.03 -8.16
C LYS A 452 -24.35 5.99 -9.26
N LYS A 453 -25.34 5.14 -9.10
CA LYS A 453 -25.76 4.16 -10.11
C LYS A 453 -26.54 4.93 -11.20
N PHE A 454 -25.87 5.18 -12.30
CA PHE A 454 -26.45 5.84 -13.45
C PHE A 454 -26.34 4.94 -14.67
N MET A 455 -27.43 4.79 -15.42
CA MET A 455 -27.50 4.02 -16.65
C MET A 455 -27.04 2.54 -16.55
N MET A 456 -27.33 1.86 -15.44
CA MET A 456 -26.90 0.45 -15.26
C MET A 456 -27.57 -0.51 -16.25
N LYS A 457 -28.83 -0.28 -16.64
CA LYS A 457 -29.49 -1.06 -17.67
C LYS A 457 -28.79 -0.94 -19.03
N GLN A 458 -28.36 0.27 -19.37
CA GLN A 458 -27.62 0.57 -20.61
C GLN A 458 -26.25 -0.11 -20.62
N LEU A 459 -25.57 -0.15 -19.45
CA LEU A 459 -24.31 -0.86 -19.30
C LEU A 459 -24.45 -2.35 -19.61
N ASN A 460 -25.51 -2.98 -19.11
CA ASN A 460 -25.81 -4.38 -19.40
C ASN A 460 -26.09 -4.63 -20.88
N ALA A 461 -26.75 -3.67 -21.56
CA ALA A 461 -27.04 -3.75 -22.99
C ALA A 461 -25.79 -3.65 -23.89
N LEU A 462 -24.65 -3.17 -23.37
CA LEU A 462 -23.39 -3.16 -24.10
C LEU A 462 -22.83 -4.57 -24.37
N GLY A 463 -23.29 -5.59 -23.63
CA GLY A 463 -22.85 -6.97 -23.77
C GLY A 463 -21.36 -7.13 -23.51
N ARG A 464 -20.63 -7.81 -24.39
CA ARG A 464 -19.17 -7.93 -24.28
C ARG A 464 -18.51 -6.58 -24.51
N ILE A 465 -17.67 -6.19 -23.57
CA ILE A 465 -16.94 -4.91 -23.56
C ILE A 465 -15.45 -5.19 -23.64
N THR A 466 -14.76 -4.60 -24.60
CA THR A 466 -13.29 -4.53 -24.61
C THR A 466 -12.84 -3.08 -24.71
N TYR A 467 -11.79 -2.75 -23.98
CA TYR A 467 -11.22 -1.40 -23.98
C TYR A 467 -9.71 -1.46 -24.22
N GLN A 468 -9.22 -0.48 -24.99
CA GLN A 468 -7.81 -0.20 -25.23
C GLN A 468 -7.61 1.32 -25.19
N GLY A 469 -6.62 1.79 -24.42
CA GLY A 469 -6.38 3.22 -24.27
C GLY A 469 -5.46 3.51 -23.10
N HIS A 470 -5.53 4.71 -22.58
CA HIS A 470 -4.73 5.12 -21.44
C HIS A 470 -5.58 5.74 -20.32
N PHE A 471 -5.02 5.72 -19.12
CA PHE A 471 -5.61 6.28 -17.93
C PHE A 471 -4.56 7.11 -17.19
N ASP A 472 -4.87 8.37 -16.91
CA ASP A 472 -4.02 9.30 -16.19
C ASP A 472 -4.71 9.80 -14.92
N VAL A 473 -3.99 9.80 -13.79
CA VAL A 473 -4.39 10.48 -12.57
C VAL A 473 -3.38 11.56 -12.26
N LEU A 474 -3.85 12.77 -12.25
CA LEU A 474 -3.14 13.97 -11.82
C LEU A 474 -3.75 14.49 -10.52
N TRP A 475 -3.14 15.51 -9.93
CA TRP A 475 -3.76 16.15 -8.77
C TRP A 475 -5.15 16.68 -9.11
N LYS A 476 -6.18 16.10 -8.47
CA LYS A 476 -7.61 16.47 -8.65
C LYS A 476 -8.12 16.37 -10.10
N LYS A 477 -7.46 15.61 -10.94
CA LYS A 477 -7.85 15.44 -12.33
C LYS A 477 -7.57 14.01 -12.78
N GLU A 478 -8.59 13.30 -13.18
CA GLU A 478 -8.52 11.97 -13.77
C GLU A 478 -8.86 12.07 -15.26
N GLN A 479 -8.03 11.47 -16.10
CA GLN A 479 -8.23 11.44 -17.55
C GLN A 479 -8.28 10.01 -18.03
N PHE A 480 -9.14 9.77 -18.99
CA PHE A 480 -9.38 8.45 -19.54
C PHE A 480 -9.63 8.62 -21.05
N ALA A 481 -8.83 7.99 -21.88
CA ALA A 481 -9.00 8.08 -23.33
C ALA A 481 -8.67 6.75 -23.99
N GLY A 482 -9.50 6.36 -24.95
CA GLY A 482 -9.31 5.11 -25.68
C GLY A 482 -10.50 4.67 -26.50
N VAL A 483 -10.42 3.43 -26.93
CA VAL A 483 -11.39 2.77 -27.77
C VAL A 483 -12.13 1.71 -26.98
N LEU A 484 -13.44 1.83 -26.94
CA LEU A 484 -14.37 0.89 -26.33
C LEU A 484 -15.09 0.14 -27.46
N ASN A 485 -14.89 -1.18 -27.55
CA ASN A 485 -15.67 -2.02 -28.45
C ASN A 485 -16.74 -2.76 -27.65
N THR A 486 -17.96 -2.72 -28.14
CA THR A 486 -19.14 -3.30 -27.48
C THR A 486 -19.98 -4.04 -28.50
N VAL A 487 -20.99 -4.80 -28.08
CA VAL A 487 -21.91 -5.47 -29.01
C VAL A 487 -22.66 -4.45 -29.89
N PRO A 488 -23.17 -3.32 -29.36
CA PRO A 488 -23.78 -2.27 -30.18
C PRO A 488 -22.84 -1.57 -31.16
N GLY A 489 -21.52 -1.55 -30.91
CA GLY A 489 -20.56 -0.90 -31.77
C GLY A 489 -19.32 -0.39 -31.06
N LYS A 490 -18.48 0.34 -31.83
CA LYS A 490 -17.22 0.92 -31.38
C LYS A 490 -17.40 2.38 -30.99
N LEU A 491 -16.83 2.76 -29.85
CA LEU A 491 -16.82 4.13 -29.34
C LEU A 491 -15.37 4.57 -29.08
N ASN A 492 -15.00 5.73 -29.60
CA ASN A 492 -13.80 6.44 -29.16
C ASN A 492 -14.23 7.40 -28.05
N VAL A 493 -13.62 7.25 -26.87
CA VAL A 493 -14.04 7.95 -25.66
C VAL A 493 -12.86 8.73 -25.09
N GLN A 494 -13.10 9.99 -24.74
CA GLN A 494 -12.21 10.82 -23.93
C GLN A 494 -13.02 11.38 -22.78
N LEU A 495 -12.59 11.13 -21.56
CA LEU A 495 -13.23 11.60 -20.34
C LEU A 495 -12.22 12.32 -19.46
N THR A 496 -12.60 13.41 -18.86
CA THR A 496 -11.83 14.12 -17.85
C THR A 496 -12.75 14.41 -16.66
N LEU A 497 -12.40 13.86 -15.53
CA LEU A 497 -13.00 14.24 -14.25
C LEU A 497 -12.10 15.29 -13.62
N ASP A 498 -12.59 16.50 -13.49
CA ASP A 498 -11.88 17.61 -12.84
C ASP A 498 -12.52 17.92 -11.49
N GLU A 499 -11.88 17.43 -10.42
CA GLU A 499 -12.36 17.68 -9.06
C GLU A 499 -12.18 19.13 -8.61
N GLN A 500 -11.32 19.91 -9.28
CA GLN A 500 -11.09 21.31 -8.92
C GLN A 500 -12.19 22.20 -9.46
N SER A 501 -12.50 22.11 -10.74
CA SER A 501 -13.58 22.83 -11.40
C SER A 501 -14.95 22.20 -11.15
N LYS A 502 -14.99 20.98 -10.62
CA LYS A 502 -16.21 20.19 -10.37
C LYS A 502 -16.99 19.81 -11.60
N TYR A 503 -16.29 19.53 -12.71
CA TYR A 503 -16.88 19.09 -13.95
C TYR A 503 -16.39 17.70 -14.37
N VAL A 504 -17.27 16.97 -15.06
CA VAL A 504 -16.94 15.88 -15.95
C VAL A 504 -17.05 16.38 -17.36
N LEU A 505 -15.95 16.32 -18.09
CA LEU A 505 -15.85 16.68 -19.50
C LEU A 505 -15.66 15.42 -20.30
N GLY A 506 -16.31 15.30 -21.44
CA GLY A 506 -16.11 14.14 -22.28
C GLY A 506 -16.43 14.36 -23.74
N THR A 507 -15.76 13.60 -24.57
CA THR A 507 -16.05 13.47 -26.00
C THR A 507 -16.24 12.00 -26.31
N VAL A 508 -17.33 11.69 -27.00
CA VAL A 508 -17.62 10.36 -27.53
C VAL A 508 -17.78 10.47 -29.03
N ARG A 509 -17.07 9.63 -29.78
CA ARG A 509 -17.16 9.54 -31.24
C ARG A 509 -17.42 8.11 -31.66
N THR A 510 -18.32 7.96 -32.60
CA THR A 510 -18.60 6.67 -33.24
C THR A 510 -18.96 6.87 -34.73
N ASP A 511 -18.51 5.93 -35.55
CA ASP A 511 -18.85 5.89 -36.96
C ASP A 511 -20.08 4.99 -37.23
N SER A 512 -20.37 4.06 -36.31
CA SER A 512 -21.57 3.21 -36.35
C SER A 512 -21.83 2.56 -35.02
N PHE A 513 -22.91 2.97 -34.35
CA PHE A 513 -23.28 2.45 -33.02
C PHE A 513 -24.79 2.20 -32.98
N GLU A 514 -25.25 1.00 -32.58
CA GLU A 514 -26.64 0.64 -32.47
C GLU A 514 -27.26 1.24 -31.18
N LEU A 515 -27.58 2.54 -31.26
CA LEU A 515 -28.07 3.29 -30.10
C LEU A 515 -29.33 2.70 -29.49
N GLY A 516 -30.22 2.17 -30.33
CA GLY A 516 -31.45 1.53 -29.86
C GLY A 516 -31.23 0.33 -28.97
N LYS A 517 -30.23 -0.51 -29.30
CA LYS A 517 -29.85 -1.64 -28.44
C LYS A 517 -29.23 -1.18 -27.13
N ALA A 518 -28.34 -0.19 -27.17
CA ALA A 518 -27.67 0.33 -26.00
C ALA A 518 -28.60 1.04 -25.02
N MET A 519 -29.63 1.73 -25.53
CA MET A 519 -30.57 2.53 -24.73
C MET A 519 -31.86 1.79 -24.35
N ASP A 520 -32.03 0.57 -24.84
CA ASP A 520 -33.29 -0.18 -24.74
C ASP A 520 -34.49 0.58 -25.36
N MET A 521 -34.23 1.23 -26.49
CA MET A 521 -35.19 2.05 -27.25
C MET A 521 -35.28 1.55 -28.69
N PRO A 522 -36.19 0.66 -28.99
CA PRO A 522 -36.26 0.01 -30.34
C PRO A 522 -36.53 0.97 -31.49
N ASP A 523 -37.03 2.15 -31.21
CA ASP A 523 -37.26 3.20 -32.18
C ASP A 523 -35.95 3.87 -32.67
N LEU A 524 -34.86 3.79 -31.89
CA LEU A 524 -33.55 4.29 -32.26
C LEU A 524 -32.78 3.24 -33.07
N GLY A 525 -32.18 3.67 -34.15
CA GLY A 525 -31.32 2.81 -34.98
C GLY A 525 -29.84 3.05 -34.77
N LYS A 526 -29.05 2.76 -35.80
CA LYS A 526 -27.62 3.08 -35.82
C LYS A 526 -27.40 4.58 -35.87
N ILE A 527 -26.31 5.01 -35.24
CA ILE A 527 -25.86 6.40 -35.19
C ILE A 527 -24.38 6.49 -35.48
N ALA A 528 -24.02 7.49 -36.31
CA ALA A 528 -22.64 7.97 -36.47
C ALA A 528 -22.59 9.39 -35.93
N CYS A 529 -21.83 9.62 -34.87
CA CYS A 529 -21.83 10.93 -34.20
C CYS A 529 -20.52 11.24 -33.45
N LYS A 530 -20.32 12.54 -33.22
CA LYS A 530 -19.42 13.09 -32.25
C LYS A 530 -20.27 13.85 -31.21
N ALA A 531 -20.14 13.53 -29.95
CA ALA A 531 -20.83 14.21 -28.87
C ALA A 531 -19.81 14.68 -27.82
N ASP A 532 -19.85 15.97 -27.52
CA ASP A 532 -19.11 16.61 -26.46
C ASP A 532 -20.07 16.92 -25.32
N PHE A 533 -19.66 16.65 -24.07
CA PHE A 533 -20.47 16.94 -22.91
C PHE A 533 -19.67 17.52 -21.75
N LYS A 534 -20.37 18.32 -20.94
CA LYS A 534 -19.85 18.92 -19.73
C LYS A 534 -20.90 18.84 -18.64
N PHE A 535 -20.66 18.02 -17.61
CA PHE A 535 -21.57 17.84 -16.50
C PHE A 535 -20.98 18.36 -15.19
N ASP A 536 -21.78 19.11 -14.43
CA ASP A 536 -21.45 19.60 -13.10
C ASP A 536 -21.65 18.48 -12.07
N ILE A 537 -20.59 18.18 -11.32
CA ILE A 537 -20.58 17.20 -10.21
C ILE A 537 -20.53 17.87 -8.83
N SER A 538 -20.70 19.20 -8.77
CA SER A 538 -20.73 19.92 -7.51
C SER A 538 -21.91 19.47 -6.65
N LYS A 539 -21.72 19.48 -5.32
CA LYS A 539 -22.84 19.28 -4.40
C LYS A 539 -23.67 20.56 -4.31
N PRO A 540 -25.00 20.45 -4.25
CA PRO A 540 -25.86 21.62 -4.08
C PRO A 540 -25.48 22.40 -2.81
N ARG A 541 -24.96 23.61 -2.97
CA ARG A 541 -24.55 24.48 -1.84
C ARG A 541 -25.55 25.55 -1.52
N THR A 542 -26.34 26.00 -2.50
CA THR A 542 -27.32 27.08 -2.35
C THR A 542 -28.74 26.56 -2.12
N ALA A 543 -29.62 27.41 -1.58
CA ALA A 543 -31.04 27.13 -1.43
C ALA A 543 -31.73 26.86 -2.79
N GLN A 544 -31.27 27.53 -3.84
CA GLN A 544 -31.74 27.35 -5.21
C GLN A 544 -31.33 25.98 -5.75
N MET A 545 -30.09 25.55 -5.54
CA MET A 545 -29.62 24.19 -5.88
C MET A 545 -30.32 23.11 -5.04
N ARG A 546 -30.80 23.43 -3.84
CA ARG A 546 -31.60 22.51 -3.01
C ARG A 546 -33.03 22.38 -3.50
N LYS A 547 -33.62 23.43 -4.09
CA LYS A 547 -34.91 23.33 -4.80
C LYS A 547 -34.84 22.42 -6.01
N LEU A 548 -33.67 22.34 -6.66
CA LEU A 548 -33.39 21.38 -7.75
C LEU A 548 -33.18 19.92 -7.28
N LYS A 549 -33.21 19.64 -5.96
CA LYS A 549 -33.10 18.26 -5.43
C LYS A 549 -34.17 17.31 -5.96
N GLY A 550 -35.29 17.81 -6.40
CA GLY A 550 -36.33 17.05 -7.10
C GLY A 550 -35.97 16.75 -8.56
N GLY A 551 -34.94 17.40 -9.11
CA GLY A 551 -34.48 17.21 -10.48
C GLY A 551 -33.73 15.88 -10.66
N LYS A 552 -34.08 15.15 -11.71
CA LYS A 552 -33.50 13.82 -12.03
C LYS A 552 -32.55 13.86 -13.20
N LEU A 553 -32.30 15.04 -13.78
CA LEU A 553 -31.43 15.22 -14.92
C LEU A 553 -29.99 15.56 -14.46
N PRO A 554 -28.96 15.20 -15.21
CA PRO A 554 -27.62 15.74 -15.03
C PRO A 554 -27.63 17.25 -15.23
N ILE A 555 -26.86 18.01 -14.45
CA ILE A 555 -26.65 19.45 -14.65
C ILE A 555 -25.50 19.63 -15.64
N GLY A 556 -25.70 20.39 -16.72
CA GLY A 556 -24.66 20.62 -17.69
C GLY A 556 -25.15 20.68 -19.13
N SER A 557 -24.24 20.52 -20.08
CA SER A 557 -24.52 20.63 -21.52
C SER A 557 -24.02 19.41 -22.28
N VAL A 558 -24.69 19.14 -23.41
CA VAL A 558 -24.30 18.15 -24.41
C VAL A 558 -24.40 18.79 -25.79
N TYR A 559 -23.35 18.64 -26.54
CA TYR A 559 -23.25 19.05 -27.94
C TYR A 559 -23.07 17.79 -28.76
N ALA A 560 -23.95 17.53 -29.72
CA ALA A 560 -23.86 16.35 -30.59
C ALA A 560 -23.94 16.73 -32.06
N ASP A 561 -22.96 16.31 -32.81
CA ASP A 561 -22.91 16.32 -34.27
C ASP A 561 -23.16 14.90 -34.75
N VAL A 562 -24.33 14.69 -35.35
CA VAL A 562 -24.79 13.39 -35.84
C VAL A 562 -24.72 13.39 -37.36
N ALA A 563 -23.68 12.77 -37.88
CA ALA A 563 -23.50 12.64 -39.33
C ALA A 563 -24.60 11.77 -39.96
N GLU A 564 -24.93 10.67 -39.31
CA GLU A 564 -25.97 9.74 -39.72
C GLU A 564 -26.69 9.15 -38.51
N GLY A 565 -28.02 9.12 -38.54
CA GLY A 565 -28.86 8.55 -37.50
C GLY A 565 -30.15 7.95 -38.09
N LYS A 566 -30.81 7.08 -37.29
CA LYS A 566 -32.09 6.49 -37.64
C LYS A 566 -33.05 6.56 -36.45
N TYR A 567 -34.22 7.12 -36.71
CA TYR A 567 -35.34 7.12 -35.75
C TYR A 567 -36.56 6.49 -36.41
N LYS A 568 -37.05 5.37 -35.90
CA LYS A 568 -38.11 4.54 -36.55
C LYS A 568 -37.71 4.21 -37.99
N LYS A 569 -38.48 4.71 -38.96
CA LYS A 569 -38.26 4.54 -40.39
C LYS A 569 -37.50 5.72 -41.02
N ILE A 570 -37.25 6.78 -40.29
CA ILE A 570 -36.65 8.03 -40.77
C ILE A 570 -35.15 7.95 -40.63
N LYS A 571 -34.42 8.08 -41.72
CA LYS A 571 -32.99 8.35 -41.72
C LYS A 571 -32.79 9.85 -41.57
N VAL A 572 -31.95 10.26 -40.63
CA VAL A 572 -31.59 11.64 -40.38
C VAL A 572 -30.10 11.79 -40.61
N ASN A 573 -29.73 12.72 -41.47
CA ASN A 573 -28.33 13.05 -41.74
C ASN A 573 -28.10 14.50 -41.35
N ASN A 574 -26.88 14.81 -40.90
CA ASN A 574 -26.45 16.17 -40.54
C ASN A 574 -27.36 16.79 -39.43
N LEU A 575 -27.56 16.06 -38.36
CA LEU A 575 -28.28 16.56 -37.20
C LEU A 575 -27.30 17.14 -36.20
N PHE A 576 -27.57 18.37 -35.75
CA PHE A 576 -26.88 19.05 -34.68
C PHE A 576 -27.82 19.17 -33.49
N ALA A 577 -27.41 18.72 -32.34
CA ALA A 577 -28.16 18.81 -31.10
C ALA A 577 -27.36 19.57 -30.07
N GLU A 578 -27.97 20.57 -29.48
CA GLU A 578 -27.46 21.35 -28.38
C GLU A 578 -28.43 21.23 -27.21
N LEU A 579 -27.94 20.79 -26.07
CA LEU A 579 -28.75 20.46 -24.92
C LEU A 579 -28.13 21.10 -23.68
N GLU A 580 -28.93 21.78 -22.89
CA GLU A 580 -28.54 22.29 -21.58
C GLU A 580 -29.55 21.83 -20.51
N SER A 581 -29.04 21.51 -19.32
CA SER A 581 -29.90 21.10 -18.19
C SER A 581 -29.43 21.73 -16.89
N ASP A 582 -30.39 22.24 -16.12
CA ASP A 582 -30.19 22.73 -14.76
C ASP A 582 -30.43 21.64 -13.68
N GLY A 583 -30.73 20.41 -14.10
CA GLY A 583 -31.08 19.30 -13.22
C GLY A 583 -32.58 19.00 -13.13
N ALA A 584 -33.44 20.00 -13.30
CA ALA A 584 -34.90 19.88 -13.30
C ALA A 584 -35.46 19.96 -14.71
N VAL A 585 -34.94 20.88 -15.51
CA VAL A 585 -35.36 21.16 -16.88
C VAL A 585 -34.18 21.02 -17.80
N ALA A 586 -34.34 20.25 -18.87
CA ALA A 586 -33.44 20.23 -20.00
C ALA A 586 -34.07 20.97 -21.16
N THR A 587 -33.36 21.93 -21.72
CA THR A 587 -33.77 22.69 -22.91
C THR A 587 -32.77 22.40 -24.03
N GLY A 588 -33.20 22.45 -25.27
CA GLY A 588 -32.28 22.26 -26.37
C GLY A 588 -32.88 22.52 -27.72
N ASN A 589 -31.98 22.60 -28.69
CA ASN A 589 -32.31 22.78 -30.09
C ASN A 589 -31.73 21.60 -30.87
N ILE A 590 -32.55 21.03 -31.70
CA ILE A 590 -32.14 20.04 -32.71
C ILE A 590 -32.32 20.66 -34.09
N THR A 591 -31.23 20.74 -34.85
CA THR A 591 -31.24 21.24 -36.20
C THR A 591 -30.85 20.11 -37.15
N VAL A 592 -31.72 19.77 -38.08
CA VAL A 592 -31.42 18.82 -39.17
C VAL A 592 -31.25 19.60 -40.45
N LYS A 593 -30.04 19.61 -40.99
CA LYS A 593 -29.72 20.24 -42.27
C LYS A 593 -29.97 19.26 -43.41
N GLY A 594 -30.96 19.55 -44.22
CA GLY A 594 -31.30 18.78 -45.44
C GLY A 594 -30.95 19.53 -46.72
N LYS A 595 -30.84 18.82 -47.83
CA LYS A 595 -30.59 19.46 -49.13
C LYS A 595 -31.66 20.49 -49.53
N ARG A 596 -32.84 20.41 -48.92
CA ARG A 596 -34.02 21.21 -49.28
C ARG A 596 -34.77 21.78 -48.11
N VAL A 597 -34.68 21.13 -47.00
CA VAL A 597 -35.48 21.46 -45.80
C VAL A 597 -34.56 21.31 -44.60
N ASP A 598 -34.40 22.42 -43.90
CA ASP A 598 -33.84 22.39 -42.59
C ASP A 598 -35.02 22.27 -41.60
N ALA A 599 -34.94 21.26 -40.73
CA ALA A 599 -35.88 21.13 -39.66
C ALA A 599 -35.20 21.61 -38.34
N LEU A 600 -35.86 22.55 -37.65
CA LEU A 600 -35.46 23.03 -36.34
C LEU A 600 -36.48 22.53 -35.34
N CYS A 601 -36.02 21.92 -34.28
CA CYS A 601 -36.87 21.49 -33.20
C CYS A 601 -36.31 22.03 -31.86
N SER A 602 -37.02 22.98 -31.26
CA SER A 602 -36.71 23.40 -29.91
C SER A 602 -37.55 22.59 -28.92
N PHE A 603 -36.95 22.10 -27.87
CA PHE A 603 -37.66 21.31 -26.86
C PHE A 603 -37.29 21.74 -25.44
N SER A 604 -38.22 21.47 -24.52
CA SER A 604 -38.00 21.59 -23.09
C SER A 604 -38.58 20.35 -22.42
N PHE A 605 -37.76 19.70 -21.62
CA PHE A 605 -38.11 18.50 -20.88
C PHE A 605 -37.92 18.74 -19.39
N THR A 606 -38.99 18.72 -18.62
CA THR A 606 -39.00 18.82 -17.16
C THR A 606 -39.07 17.43 -16.57
N ASN A 607 -38.17 17.10 -15.64
CA ASN A 607 -38.17 15.84 -14.92
C ASN A 607 -37.78 16.06 -13.46
N THR A 608 -38.80 16.19 -12.62
CA THR A 608 -38.69 16.33 -11.17
C THR A 608 -39.48 15.23 -10.46
N ASN A 609 -39.52 15.25 -9.14
CA ASN A 609 -40.35 14.32 -8.36
C ASN A 609 -41.85 14.63 -8.54
N GLU A 610 -42.18 15.88 -8.82
CA GLU A 610 -43.58 16.37 -8.89
C GLU A 610 -44.11 16.43 -10.33
N MET A 611 -43.21 16.61 -11.33
CA MET A 611 -43.61 16.87 -12.69
C MET A 611 -42.70 16.19 -13.70
N LYS A 612 -43.33 15.52 -14.69
CA LYS A 612 -42.71 15.09 -15.91
C LYS A 612 -43.45 15.66 -17.10
N LYS A 613 -42.86 16.65 -17.80
CA LYS A 613 -43.49 17.35 -18.91
C LYS A 613 -42.52 17.57 -20.07
N THR A 614 -42.99 17.35 -21.27
CA THR A 614 -42.24 17.63 -22.49
C THR A 614 -42.97 18.67 -23.32
N LYS A 615 -42.29 19.70 -23.75
CA LYS A 615 -42.76 20.70 -24.72
C LYS A 615 -41.87 20.64 -25.95
N ILE A 616 -42.45 20.58 -27.15
CA ILE A 616 -41.73 20.51 -28.42
C ILE A 616 -42.29 21.62 -29.31
N LYS A 617 -41.42 22.42 -29.89
CA LYS A 617 -41.76 23.42 -30.91
C LYS A 617 -41.03 23.09 -32.22
N PRO A 618 -41.72 22.47 -33.19
CA PRO A 618 -41.12 22.19 -34.49
C PRO A 618 -41.11 23.44 -35.34
N GLY A 619 -40.05 23.56 -36.19
CA GLY A 619 -39.92 24.58 -37.20
C GLY A 619 -39.38 23.94 -38.48
N ILE A 620 -39.75 24.45 -39.62
CA ILE A 620 -39.31 23.94 -40.92
C ILE A 620 -38.90 25.14 -41.80
N ARG A 621 -37.71 25.03 -42.40
CA ARG A 621 -37.20 26.00 -43.35
C ARG A 621 -37.00 25.32 -44.69
N PHE A 622 -37.64 25.78 -45.75
CA PHE A 622 -37.51 25.25 -47.10
C PHE A 622 -36.44 25.98 -47.87
N HIS A 623 -35.63 25.23 -48.62
CA HIS A 623 -34.68 25.74 -49.59
C HIS A 623 -35.25 25.61 -51.01
N LYS A 624 -35.07 26.64 -51.90
CA LYS A 624 -35.39 26.51 -53.32
C LYS A 624 -34.60 25.40 -53.98
N MET A 625 -35.27 24.57 -54.72
CA MET A 625 -34.68 23.42 -55.44
C MET A 625 -34.19 23.81 -56.83
N SER A 626 -32.99 23.32 -57.24
CA SER A 626 -32.55 23.31 -58.62
C SER A 626 -33.30 22.23 -59.42
N ASP A 627 -33.39 22.44 -60.79
CA ASP A 627 -34.10 21.47 -61.60
C ASP A 627 -33.35 20.13 -61.79
N GLU A 628 -31.99 20.14 -61.64
CA GLU A 628 -31.18 18.91 -61.57
C GLU A 628 -31.48 18.08 -60.34
N ASP A 629 -31.70 18.73 -59.18
CA ASP A 629 -32.04 18.05 -57.96
C ASP A 629 -33.46 17.49 -57.96
N LYS A 630 -34.36 18.07 -58.76
CA LYS A 630 -35.70 17.50 -58.98
C LYS A 630 -35.62 16.19 -59.79
N ALA A 631 -34.82 16.17 -60.83
CA ALA A 631 -34.64 14.96 -61.63
C ALA A 631 -34.01 13.81 -60.86
N LYS A 632 -32.91 14.07 -60.14
CA LYS A 632 -32.25 13.08 -59.23
C LYS A 632 -33.18 12.57 -58.11
N ARG A 633 -34.14 13.40 -57.68
CA ARG A 633 -35.14 12.97 -56.67
C ARG A 633 -36.13 11.99 -57.23
N ASP A 634 -36.59 12.24 -58.42
CA ASP A 634 -37.65 11.43 -58.98
C ASP A 634 -37.10 10.05 -59.37
N GLU A 635 -35.83 9.98 -59.81
CA GLU A 635 -35.09 8.73 -60.00
C GLU A 635 -34.87 7.99 -58.66
N HIS A 636 -34.42 8.68 -57.59
CA HIS A 636 -34.25 8.07 -56.27
C HIS A 636 -35.59 7.68 -55.63
N ARG A 637 -36.70 8.37 -55.95
CA ARG A 637 -38.04 7.97 -55.53
C ARG A 637 -38.52 6.68 -56.20
N ALA A 638 -38.22 6.51 -57.48
CA ALA A 638 -38.53 5.30 -58.23
C ALA A 638 -37.78 4.09 -57.65
N ALA A 639 -36.45 4.20 -57.49
CA ALA A 639 -35.60 3.16 -56.88
C ALA A 639 -36.00 2.82 -55.44
N LYS A 640 -36.40 3.81 -54.68
CA LYS A 640 -36.86 3.60 -53.29
C LYS A 640 -38.25 2.96 -53.20
N LYS A 641 -39.08 3.14 -54.21
CA LYS A 641 -40.40 2.50 -54.29
C LYS A 641 -40.26 1.03 -54.61
N GLU A 642 -39.31 0.70 -55.48
CA GLU A 642 -38.95 -0.66 -55.85
C GLU A 642 -38.30 -1.42 -54.69
N ALA A 643 -37.29 -0.83 -54.01
CA ALA A 643 -36.67 -1.41 -52.80
C ALA A 643 -37.68 -1.61 -51.65
N LYS A 644 -38.67 -0.73 -51.52
CA LYS A 644 -39.76 -0.90 -50.53
C LYS A 644 -40.72 -2.03 -50.91
N ALA A 645 -40.96 -2.28 -52.19
CA ALA A 645 -41.78 -3.39 -52.62
C ALA A 645 -41.10 -4.71 -52.26
N VAL A 646 -39.84 -4.88 -52.58
CA VAL A 646 -39.03 -6.07 -52.27
C VAL A 646 -38.97 -6.29 -50.74
N ALA A 647 -38.61 -5.27 -49.95
CA ALA A 647 -38.58 -5.39 -48.48
C ALA A 647 -39.95 -5.65 -47.83
N LYS A 648 -41.04 -5.27 -48.52
CA LYS A 648 -42.39 -5.59 -48.03
C LYS A 648 -42.74 -7.05 -48.29
N GLU A 649 -42.25 -7.58 -49.40
CA GLU A 649 -42.45 -9.01 -49.77
C GLU A 649 -41.66 -9.94 -48.82
N GLU A 650 -40.36 -9.61 -48.61
CA GLU A 650 -39.52 -10.31 -47.64
C GLU A 650 -40.12 -10.29 -46.20
N ARG A 651 -40.67 -9.14 -45.79
CA ARG A 651 -41.34 -9.05 -44.47
C ARG A 651 -42.66 -9.83 -44.44
N ARG A 652 -43.36 -9.97 -45.56
CA ARG A 652 -44.55 -10.82 -45.64
C ARG A 652 -44.17 -12.30 -45.51
N ALA A 653 -43.10 -12.73 -46.21
CA ALA A 653 -42.58 -14.08 -46.15
C ALA A 653 -42.11 -14.42 -44.72
N ALA A 654 -41.27 -13.58 -44.09
CA ALA A 654 -40.80 -13.79 -42.75
C ALA A 654 -41.94 -13.80 -41.69
N ARG A 655 -43.00 -12.98 -41.89
CA ARG A 655 -44.17 -13.02 -40.99
C ARG A 655 -45.03 -14.26 -41.20
N ALA A 656 -45.07 -14.82 -42.43
CA ALA A 656 -45.75 -16.06 -42.69
C ALA A 656 -45.04 -17.24 -42.05
N GLU A 657 -43.72 -17.26 -42.15
CA GLU A 657 -42.86 -18.26 -41.51
C GLU A 657 -42.95 -18.23 -39.98
N GLU A 658 -42.92 -17.00 -39.39
CA GLU A 658 -43.10 -16.84 -37.93
C GLU A 658 -44.51 -17.28 -37.48
N ARG A 659 -45.53 -17.02 -38.28
CA ARG A 659 -46.91 -17.50 -38.00
C ARG A 659 -47.03 -19.02 -38.06
N ALA A 660 -46.35 -19.63 -39.07
CA ALA A 660 -46.30 -21.10 -39.19
C ALA A 660 -45.61 -21.72 -37.96
N ARG A 661 -44.46 -21.19 -37.56
CA ARG A 661 -43.74 -21.66 -36.39
C ARG A 661 -44.52 -21.49 -35.08
N LYS A 662 -45.24 -20.37 -34.91
CA LYS A 662 -46.12 -20.15 -33.74
C LYS A 662 -47.36 -21.07 -33.75
N ALA A 663 -47.86 -21.42 -34.95
CA ALA A 663 -48.96 -22.36 -35.08
C ALA A 663 -48.52 -23.81 -34.71
N GLU A 664 -47.32 -24.17 -35.13
CA GLU A 664 -46.69 -25.46 -34.83
C GLU A 664 -46.39 -25.61 -33.33
N GLU A 665 -45.81 -24.54 -32.72
CA GLU A 665 -45.60 -24.51 -31.26
C GLU A 665 -46.92 -24.58 -30.47
N LYS A 666 -47.96 -23.92 -30.97
CA LYS A 666 -49.30 -23.97 -30.33
C LYS A 666 -49.96 -25.33 -30.47
N ALA A 667 -49.71 -26.02 -31.64
CA ALA A 667 -50.15 -27.38 -31.84
C ALA A 667 -49.41 -28.38 -30.90
N ALA A 668 -48.07 -28.23 -30.80
CA ALA A 668 -47.26 -29.03 -29.88
C ALA A 668 -47.67 -28.85 -28.41
N ARG A 669 -47.94 -27.60 -27.99
CA ARG A 669 -48.47 -27.33 -26.62
C ARG A 669 -49.84 -27.91 -26.39
N LYS A 670 -50.71 -27.93 -27.43
CA LYS A 670 -52.04 -28.60 -27.30
C LYS A 670 -51.89 -30.12 -27.20
N ALA A 671 -50.97 -30.71 -27.98
CA ALA A 671 -50.69 -32.14 -27.92
C ALA A 671 -50.12 -32.53 -26.53
N ALA A 672 -49.11 -31.80 -26.01
CA ALA A 672 -48.57 -32.06 -24.68
C ALA A 672 -49.60 -31.92 -23.55
N LYS A 673 -50.51 -30.92 -23.65
CA LYS A 673 -51.61 -30.81 -22.68
C LYS A 673 -52.65 -31.95 -22.79
N ALA A 674 -52.84 -32.49 -23.98
CA ALA A 674 -53.78 -33.65 -24.18
C ALA A 674 -53.09 -34.88 -23.59
N GLU A 675 -51.83 -35.08 -23.79
CA GLU A 675 -51.04 -36.19 -23.24
C GLU A 675 -51.00 -36.16 -21.70
N GLU A 676 -50.75 -34.98 -21.11
CA GLU A 676 -50.79 -34.77 -19.66
C GLU A 676 -52.18 -35.06 -19.09
N LYS A 677 -53.25 -34.70 -19.83
CA LYS A 677 -54.63 -34.96 -19.41
C LYS A 677 -55.01 -36.46 -19.51
N ALA A 678 -54.41 -37.14 -20.52
CA ALA A 678 -54.58 -38.60 -20.66
C ALA A 678 -53.77 -39.30 -19.54
N ALA A 679 -52.56 -38.92 -19.25
CA ALA A 679 -51.79 -39.50 -18.14
C ALA A 679 -52.46 -39.27 -16.78
N ARG A 680 -53.03 -38.11 -16.52
CA ARG A 680 -53.82 -37.85 -15.31
C ARG A 680 -55.08 -38.70 -15.22
N LYS A 681 -55.73 -38.98 -16.37
CA LYS A 681 -56.90 -39.93 -16.38
C LYS A 681 -56.48 -41.35 -16.12
N ALA A 682 -55.37 -41.82 -16.69
CA ALA A 682 -54.76 -43.09 -16.46
C ALA A 682 -54.39 -43.30 -14.97
N ALA A 683 -53.65 -42.34 -14.38
CA ALA A 683 -53.29 -42.36 -12.97
C ALA A 683 -54.52 -42.38 -12.02
N LYS A 684 -55.60 -41.64 -12.40
CA LYS A 684 -56.87 -41.71 -11.64
C LYS A 684 -57.58 -43.06 -11.77
N ALA A 685 -57.51 -43.73 -12.92
CA ALA A 685 -58.08 -45.04 -13.14
C ALA A 685 -57.29 -46.10 -12.31
N GLU A 686 -55.99 -46.02 -12.35
CA GLU A 686 -55.10 -46.91 -11.57
C GLU A 686 -55.28 -46.74 -10.05
N ALA A 687 -55.33 -45.48 -9.57
CA ALA A 687 -55.67 -45.23 -8.15
C ALA A 687 -57.07 -45.73 -7.74
N LYS A 688 -58.01 -45.70 -8.68
CA LYS A 688 -59.39 -46.24 -8.44
C LYS A 688 -59.40 -47.77 -8.43
N ALA A 689 -58.58 -48.41 -9.29
CA ALA A 689 -58.40 -49.87 -9.30
C ALA A 689 -57.69 -50.35 -8.03
N ALA A 690 -56.61 -49.66 -7.60
CA ALA A 690 -55.91 -49.96 -6.36
C ALA A 690 -56.83 -49.84 -5.12
N ARG A 691 -57.66 -48.78 -5.09
CA ARG A 691 -58.64 -48.61 -4.01
C ARG A 691 -59.72 -49.74 -4.02
N LYS A 692 -60.07 -50.26 -5.20
CA LYS A 692 -61.00 -51.36 -5.31
C LYS A 692 -60.35 -52.66 -4.83
N ALA A 693 -59.15 -52.94 -5.25
CA ALA A 693 -58.37 -54.10 -4.79
C ALA A 693 -58.13 -54.09 -3.27
N ALA A 694 -57.77 -52.89 -2.71
CA ALA A 694 -57.64 -52.78 -1.25
C ALA A 694 -58.95 -52.99 -0.47
N LYS A 695 -60.10 -52.64 -1.09
CA LYS A 695 -61.40 -52.86 -0.48
C LYS A 695 -61.85 -54.30 -0.58
N GLU A 696 -61.40 -55.02 -1.60
CA GLU A 696 -61.65 -56.49 -1.74
C GLU A 696 -60.74 -57.31 -0.81
N ALA A 697 -59.43 -56.84 -0.67
CA ALA A 697 -58.54 -57.47 0.30
C ALA A 697 -58.99 -57.27 1.76
N ALA A 698 -59.51 -56.08 2.10
CA ALA A 698 -60.11 -55.83 3.41
C ALA A 698 -61.43 -56.61 3.67
N LYS A 699 -62.15 -57.00 2.63
CA LYS A 699 -63.30 -57.87 2.75
C LYS A 699 -62.93 -59.34 2.91
N ALA A 700 -61.83 -59.79 2.37
CA ALA A 700 -61.31 -61.14 2.52
C ALA A 700 -60.75 -61.40 3.93
N SER A 701 -60.09 -60.42 4.53
CA SER A 701 -59.55 -60.55 5.91
C SER A 701 -60.62 -60.46 7.00
N ALA A 702 -61.80 -59.96 6.69
CA ALA A 702 -62.97 -59.95 7.63
C ALA A 702 -63.88 -61.17 7.53
N ALA A 703 -63.49 -62.17 6.75
CA ALA A 703 -64.21 -63.43 6.62
C ALA A 703 -63.45 -64.65 7.22
N GLU A 704 -62.26 -64.41 7.81
CA GLU A 704 -61.45 -65.40 8.53
C GLU A 704 -61.31 -65.11 10.03
N GLU A 705 -62.05 -64.12 10.59
CA GLU A 705 -62.34 -64.00 12.01
C GLU A 705 -63.87 -64.31 12.18
#